data_0f00a0f4bef19d8bd7e7c66b883aa4a3
#
_entry.id   0f00a0f4bef19d8bd7e7c66b883aa4a3
#
_cell.length_a   1.000
_cell.length_b   1.000
_cell.length_c   1.000
_cell.angle_alpha   90.00
_cell.angle_beta   90.00
_cell.angle_gamma   90.00
#
_symmetry.space_group_name_H-M   'P 1'
#
loop_
_entity.id
_entity.type
_entity.pdbx_description
1 polymer ?
#
loop_
_entity_poly.entity_id
_entity_poly.type
_entity_poly.pdbx_seq_one_letter_code
_entity_poly.pdbx_strand_id
1 'polypeptide(L)'
;MASFLSKLFGTKSDRDLKELNPILEQIKAAYEQVKGLDNDGLRAKTDEFRKQIQEITQEERDRIREMNRRLEAEYNMPVNEKQKLYEEMEKIEDSIYHTTEDVLNDILPEAFAVMKETARRFNENTEIRVTATDFDRDLSTRFESITIDGDQAVYRNSWMAGGNQITWDMCHYDVQLIGGTVLHQGKIAEMATGEGKTLVATLPVYLNALTGEGVHVVTVNDYLAKRDSEWMGMLYLFHGLSVDCIDKHEPNSEERRNAYMADITFGTNNEFGFDYLRDNMARNVAELVQRRHNYAIVDEVDSVLIDDARTPLIISGPTPKGEDQDFDKYKPIVEKLYNAQRQLVNMLLTDIRRLIAGEASSKRDEELGKLLLRAHRALPKNKALIKILSEPGMKQLLLKTEGFYMAEQNKNMYIIDDELYFVIDEKLNSVDIKDKGIELVAADTKDSQFFIIPDMGTEIAELEHQQLSPDEKLEKKNALYQAFSEASERIHTVQQLLRAYTMFEKDVEYVIIDNKVKIVDEQTGRIMEGRRYSEGLHQAIEAKENVKVEAATQTYATITLQNYFRMYRKLAGMTGTAETEAGEFWNIYKLDVVTIPTNKPVIREDRDDLIYRTKREKYAAIVDEIIRLHEEGRPVLVGTTSV
;
A
#
# COMPACT_ATOMS: atom_id res chain seq x y z
N MET A 1 22.94 -17.84 -27.75
CA MET A 1 23.40 -18.83 -26.74
C MET A 1 22.30 -19.26 -25.79
N ALA A 2 21.41 -18.39 -25.29
CA ALA A 2 20.29 -18.77 -24.41
C ALA A 2 19.34 -19.80 -25.04
N SER A 3 19.02 -19.70 -26.35
CA SER A 3 18.09 -20.60 -27.05
C SER A 3 18.61 -22.05 -27.24
N PHE A 4 19.93 -22.28 -27.17
CA PHE A 4 20.53 -23.62 -27.33
C PHE A 4 20.61 -24.36 -25.99
N LEU A 5 20.83 -23.64 -24.89
CA LEU A 5 20.83 -24.19 -23.53
C LEU A 5 19.43 -24.54 -23.06
N SER A 6 18.41 -23.74 -23.40
CA SER A 6 17.01 -24.06 -23.06
C SER A 6 16.48 -25.31 -23.75
N LYS A 7 16.96 -25.64 -24.95
CA LYS A 7 16.62 -26.88 -25.66
C LYS A 7 17.26 -28.15 -25.04
N LEU A 8 18.37 -28.00 -24.29
CA LEU A 8 19.07 -29.12 -23.65
C LEU A 8 18.66 -29.36 -22.20
N PHE A 9 18.25 -28.30 -21.47
CA PHE A 9 17.97 -28.37 -20.02
C PHE A 9 16.51 -28.03 -19.65
N GLY A 10 15.65 -27.78 -20.62
CA GLY A 10 14.29 -27.29 -20.39
C GLY A 10 14.25 -25.83 -19.92
N THR A 11 13.06 -25.22 -19.90
CA THR A 11 12.82 -23.92 -19.30
C THR A 11 12.82 -24.02 -17.75
N LYS A 12 12.83 -22.89 -17.03
CA LYS A 12 12.64 -22.89 -15.57
C LYS A 12 11.31 -23.56 -15.22
N SER A 13 10.24 -23.19 -15.92
CA SER A 13 8.90 -23.75 -15.73
C SER A 13 8.87 -25.29 -15.91
N ASP A 14 9.59 -25.85 -16.90
CA ASP A 14 9.67 -27.30 -17.10
C ASP A 14 10.33 -28.03 -15.91
N ARG A 15 11.33 -27.38 -15.30
CA ARG A 15 12.03 -27.93 -14.13
C ARG A 15 11.16 -27.88 -12.89
N ASP A 16 10.50 -26.72 -12.65
CA ASP A 16 9.60 -26.54 -11.52
C ASP A 16 8.44 -27.54 -11.57
N LEU A 17 7.83 -27.71 -12.74
CA LEU A 17 6.77 -28.71 -12.94
C LEU A 17 7.26 -30.15 -12.74
N LYS A 18 8.52 -30.45 -13.12
CA LYS A 18 9.10 -31.78 -12.92
C LYS A 18 9.29 -32.11 -11.44
N GLU A 19 9.56 -31.12 -10.60
CA GLU A 19 9.63 -31.27 -9.14
C GLU A 19 8.25 -31.38 -8.49
N LEU A 20 7.24 -30.71 -9.03
CA LEU A 20 5.88 -30.67 -8.48
C LEU A 20 5.00 -31.85 -8.90
N ASN A 21 5.23 -32.43 -10.07
CA ASN A 21 4.45 -33.55 -10.58
C ASN A 21 4.41 -34.79 -9.65
N PRO A 22 5.49 -35.22 -8.99
CA PRO A 22 5.46 -36.30 -8.02
C PRO A 22 4.50 -36.02 -6.85
N ILE A 23 4.44 -34.79 -6.37
CA ILE A 23 3.53 -34.37 -5.30
C ILE A 23 2.07 -34.44 -5.80
N LEU A 24 1.82 -33.96 -7.01
CA LEU A 24 0.50 -34.06 -7.64
C LEU A 24 0.02 -35.51 -7.71
N GLU A 25 0.89 -36.46 -8.12
CA GLU A 25 0.53 -37.87 -8.18
C GLU A 25 0.27 -38.46 -6.78
N GLN A 26 0.99 -38.03 -5.75
CA GLN A 26 0.70 -38.37 -4.36
C GLN A 26 -0.67 -37.86 -3.92
N ILE A 27 -1.01 -36.59 -4.25
CA ILE A 27 -2.33 -36.02 -3.95
C ILE A 27 -3.45 -36.83 -4.63
N LYS A 28 -3.26 -37.19 -5.89
CA LYS A 28 -4.24 -38.06 -6.62
C LYS A 28 -4.42 -39.43 -5.99
N ALA A 29 -3.32 -40.04 -5.56
CA ALA A 29 -3.37 -41.32 -4.88
C ALA A 29 -4.09 -41.23 -3.53
N ALA A 30 -3.82 -40.19 -2.74
CA ALA A 30 -4.53 -39.92 -1.49
C ALA A 30 -6.02 -39.61 -1.73
N TYR A 31 -6.35 -38.91 -2.81
CA TYR A 31 -7.72 -38.56 -3.16
C TYR A 31 -8.60 -39.78 -3.39
N GLU A 32 -8.10 -40.86 -4.03
CA GLU A 32 -8.86 -42.10 -4.21
C GLU A 32 -9.22 -42.79 -2.88
N GLN A 33 -8.40 -42.56 -1.83
CA GLN A 33 -8.69 -43.07 -0.48
C GLN A 33 -9.71 -42.19 0.25
N VAL A 34 -9.48 -40.86 0.22
CA VAL A 34 -10.34 -39.87 0.89
C VAL A 34 -11.76 -39.87 0.34
N LYS A 35 -11.93 -40.09 -0.95
CA LYS A 35 -13.20 -40.15 -1.65
C LYS A 35 -14.16 -41.24 -1.11
N GLY A 36 -13.60 -42.33 -0.52
CA GLY A 36 -14.35 -43.40 0.10
C GLY A 36 -14.85 -43.13 1.52
N LEU A 37 -14.44 -42.03 2.16
CA LEU A 37 -14.87 -41.68 3.50
C LEU A 37 -16.31 -41.13 3.49
N ASP A 38 -17.06 -41.37 4.58
CA ASP A 38 -18.30 -40.63 4.83
C ASP A 38 -18.02 -39.19 5.24
N ASN A 39 -19.04 -38.39 5.49
CA ASN A 39 -18.87 -36.98 5.81
C ASN A 39 -18.19 -36.75 7.17
N ASP A 40 -18.51 -37.57 8.17
CA ASP A 40 -17.88 -37.50 9.50
C ASP A 40 -16.41 -37.94 9.43
N GLY A 41 -16.12 -39.01 8.68
CA GLY A 41 -14.75 -39.46 8.42
C GLY A 41 -13.90 -38.42 7.69
N LEU A 42 -14.49 -37.69 6.75
CA LEU A 42 -13.81 -36.59 6.05
C LEU A 42 -13.43 -35.43 7.02
N ARG A 43 -14.35 -35.05 7.90
CA ARG A 43 -14.08 -34.04 8.95
C ARG A 43 -13.05 -34.51 9.97
N ALA A 44 -13.13 -35.76 10.38
CA ALA A 44 -12.22 -36.35 11.38
C ALA A 44 -10.75 -36.28 10.94
N LYS A 45 -10.46 -36.25 9.63
CA LYS A 45 -9.11 -36.07 9.12
C LYS A 45 -8.44 -34.76 9.63
N THR A 46 -9.21 -33.70 9.79
CA THR A 46 -8.69 -32.43 10.35
C THR A 46 -8.18 -32.63 11.77
N ASP A 47 -8.92 -33.35 12.61
CA ASP A 47 -8.51 -33.64 13.99
C ASP A 47 -7.30 -34.57 14.03
N GLU A 48 -7.26 -35.55 13.13
CA GLU A 48 -6.12 -36.47 12.98
C GLU A 48 -4.83 -35.70 12.64
N PHE A 49 -4.88 -34.81 11.66
CA PHE A 49 -3.73 -33.98 11.28
C PHE A 49 -3.28 -33.05 12.41
N ARG A 50 -4.22 -32.38 13.06
CA ARG A 50 -3.92 -31.52 14.23
C ARG A 50 -3.24 -32.31 15.35
N LYS A 51 -3.73 -33.50 15.62
CA LYS A 51 -3.16 -34.39 16.63
C LYS A 51 -1.73 -34.80 16.27
N GLN A 52 -1.45 -35.17 15.03
CA GLN A 52 -0.09 -35.50 14.57
C GLN A 52 0.88 -34.34 14.79
N ILE A 53 0.49 -33.10 14.42
CA ILE A 53 1.31 -31.91 14.61
C ILE A 53 1.58 -31.66 16.12
N GLN A 54 0.53 -31.81 16.95
CA GLN A 54 0.64 -31.59 18.40
C GLN A 54 1.53 -32.61 19.07
N GLU A 55 1.35 -33.91 18.77
CA GLU A 55 2.10 -35.00 19.41
C GLU A 55 3.61 -34.89 19.14
N ILE A 56 4.01 -34.55 17.91
CA ILE A 56 5.44 -34.43 17.55
C ILE A 56 6.10 -33.24 18.22
N THR A 57 5.39 -32.13 18.40
CA THR A 57 5.94 -30.90 18.99
C THR A 57 5.70 -30.74 20.49
N GLN A 58 5.01 -31.71 21.13
CA GLN A 58 4.53 -31.61 22.50
C GLN A 58 5.66 -31.38 23.52
N GLU A 59 6.73 -32.15 23.45
CA GLU A 59 7.85 -32.06 24.39
C GLU A 59 8.53 -30.68 24.34
N GLU A 60 8.76 -30.16 23.14
CA GLU A 60 9.37 -28.84 22.93
C GLU A 60 8.44 -27.71 23.41
N ARG A 61 7.14 -27.81 23.16
CA ARG A 61 6.13 -26.87 23.66
C ARG A 61 6.04 -26.88 25.19
N ASP A 62 6.18 -28.05 25.81
CA ASP A 62 6.20 -28.18 27.27
C ASP A 62 7.45 -27.51 27.86
N ARG A 63 8.60 -27.64 27.23
CA ARG A 63 9.83 -26.94 27.64
C ARG A 63 9.66 -25.43 27.58
N ILE A 64 9.10 -24.88 26.52
CA ILE A 64 8.79 -23.44 26.45
C ILE A 64 7.86 -22.99 27.55
N ARG A 65 6.81 -23.76 27.82
CA ARG A 65 5.86 -23.46 28.92
C ARG A 65 6.55 -23.42 30.28
N GLU A 66 7.45 -24.35 30.55
CA GLU A 66 8.21 -24.37 31.80
C GLU A 66 9.18 -23.18 31.91
N MET A 67 9.85 -22.81 30.82
CA MET A 67 10.72 -21.63 30.76
C MET A 67 9.93 -20.33 31.01
N ASN A 68 8.74 -20.18 30.43
CA ASN A 68 7.86 -19.04 30.68
C ASN A 68 7.41 -18.97 32.15
N ARG A 69 7.01 -20.09 32.74
CA ARG A 69 6.65 -20.15 34.19
C ARG A 69 7.84 -19.73 35.07
N ARG A 70 9.04 -20.15 34.71
CA ARG A 70 10.25 -19.75 35.43
C ARG A 70 10.51 -18.25 35.32
N LEU A 71 10.36 -17.65 34.13
CA LEU A 71 10.48 -16.21 33.89
C LEU A 71 9.46 -15.39 34.70
N GLU A 72 8.23 -15.90 34.81
CA GLU A 72 7.16 -15.26 35.60
C GLU A 72 7.39 -15.39 37.12
N ALA A 73 7.86 -16.55 37.57
CA ALA A 73 8.04 -16.83 39.01
C ALA A 73 9.29 -16.12 39.60
N GLU A 74 10.36 -15.99 38.83
CA GLU A 74 11.63 -15.42 39.25
C GLU A 74 11.76 -13.94 38.82
N TYR A 75 10.95 -13.04 39.40
CA TYR A 75 10.95 -11.61 39.05
C TYR A 75 12.33 -10.95 39.08
N ASN A 76 13.19 -11.34 40.05
CA ASN A 76 14.54 -10.79 40.26
C ASN A 76 15.65 -11.58 39.52
N MET A 77 15.32 -12.42 38.53
CA MET A 77 16.30 -13.17 37.79
C MET A 77 17.33 -12.22 37.13
N PRO A 78 18.65 -12.52 37.21
CA PRO A 78 19.70 -11.73 36.57
C PRO A 78 19.47 -11.59 35.06
N VAL A 79 19.76 -10.41 34.54
CA VAL A 79 19.54 -10.10 33.10
C VAL A 79 20.23 -11.13 32.18
N ASN A 80 21.44 -11.55 32.50
CA ASN A 80 22.17 -12.55 31.73
C ASN A 80 21.50 -13.93 31.73
N GLU A 81 20.79 -14.31 32.80
CA GLU A 81 20.05 -15.56 32.83
C GLU A 81 18.74 -15.45 32.06
N LYS A 82 18.03 -14.32 32.15
CA LYS A 82 16.87 -14.04 31.32
C LYS A 82 17.21 -14.10 29.85
N GLN A 83 18.31 -13.46 29.45
CA GLN A 83 18.76 -13.46 28.06
C GLN A 83 19.03 -14.88 27.54
N LYS A 84 19.73 -15.73 28.33
CA LYS A 84 19.99 -17.13 27.95
C LYS A 84 18.70 -17.94 27.79
N LEU A 85 17.70 -17.71 28.66
CA LEU A 85 16.41 -18.38 28.54
C LEU A 85 15.67 -17.97 27.27
N TYR A 86 15.67 -16.66 26.94
CA TYR A 86 15.08 -16.19 25.68
C TYR A 86 15.79 -16.76 24.44
N GLU A 87 17.13 -16.78 24.43
CA GLU A 87 17.92 -17.39 23.35
C GLU A 87 17.67 -18.90 23.20
N GLU A 88 17.43 -19.61 24.32
CA GLU A 88 17.08 -21.03 24.29
C GLU A 88 15.65 -21.24 23.80
N MET A 89 14.70 -20.41 24.26
CA MET A 89 13.31 -20.45 23.79
C MET A 89 13.22 -20.20 22.27
N GLU A 90 13.93 -19.21 21.76
CA GLU A 90 13.99 -18.90 20.31
C GLU A 90 14.47 -20.11 19.50
N LYS A 91 15.53 -20.80 19.96
CA LYS A 91 16.02 -22.02 19.29
C LYS A 91 15.00 -23.16 19.31
N ILE A 92 14.28 -23.31 20.42
CA ILE A 92 13.23 -24.34 20.52
C ILE A 92 12.04 -23.97 19.60
N GLU A 93 11.66 -22.70 19.54
CA GLU A 93 10.62 -22.21 18.64
C GLU A 93 10.98 -22.43 17.16
N ASP A 94 12.25 -22.22 16.80
CA ASP A 94 12.72 -22.52 15.44
C ASP A 94 12.71 -24.03 15.16
N SER A 95 13.07 -24.86 16.13
CA SER A 95 12.96 -26.33 16.03
C SER A 95 11.50 -26.78 15.84
N ILE A 96 10.58 -26.25 16.64
CA ILE A 96 9.13 -26.50 16.51
C ILE A 96 8.65 -26.12 15.09
N TYR A 97 9.07 -24.96 14.60
CA TYR A 97 8.69 -24.50 13.26
C TYR A 97 9.16 -25.49 12.17
N HIS A 98 10.43 -25.88 12.17
CA HIS A 98 10.97 -26.81 11.17
C HIS A 98 10.32 -28.21 11.27
N THR A 99 10.16 -28.74 12.47
CA THR A 99 9.46 -30.00 12.69
C THR A 99 8.01 -29.95 12.21
N THR A 100 7.33 -28.83 12.46
CA THR A 100 5.96 -28.60 11.98
C THR A 100 5.91 -28.56 10.45
N GLU A 101 6.84 -27.85 9.80
CA GLU A 101 6.91 -27.81 8.33
C GLU A 101 7.15 -29.20 7.72
N ASP A 102 8.00 -30.03 8.32
CA ASP A 102 8.21 -31.41 7.87
C ASP A 102 6.90 -32.23 7.95
N VAL A 103 6.16 -32.12 9.06
CA VAL A 103 4.85 -32.79 9.21
C VAL A 103 3.85 -32.26 8.19
N LEU A 104 3.78 -30.94 7.98
CA LEU A 104 2.90 -30.35 6.98
C LEU A 104 3.20 -30.86 5.57
N ASN A 105 4.47 -31.03 5.21
CA ASN A 105 4.87 -31.62 3.93
C ASN A 105 4.44 -33.09 3.82
N ASP A 106 4.54 -33.85 4.90
CA ASP A 106 4.14 -35.26 4.92
C ASP A 106 2.63 -35.44 4.75
N ILE A 107 1.81 -34.61 5.41
CA ILE A 107 0.35 -34.68 5.35
C ILE A 107 -0.25 -33.93 4.16
N LEU A 108 0.52 -33.08 3.46
CA LEU A 108 0.05 -32.23 2.34
C LEU A 108 -0.79 -33.02 1.32
N PRO A 109 -0.35 -34.21 0.83
CA PRO A 109 -1.11 -34.92 -0.18
C PRO A 109 -2.52 -35.28 0.28
N GLU A 110 -2.65 -35.78 1.52
CA GLU A 110 -3.94 -36.16 2.08
C GLU A 110 -4.80 -34.93 2.44
N ALA A 111 -4.19 -33.87 3.02
CA ALA A 111 -4.90 -32.65 3.35
C ALA A 111 -5.48 -31.93 2.11
N PHE A 112 -4.72 -31.89 1.00
CA PHE A 112 -5.23 -31.35 -0.26
C PHE A 112 -6.34 -32.23 -0.86
N ALA A 113 -6.21 -33.54 -0.72
CA ALA A 113 -7.25 -34.47 -1.12
C ALA A 113 -8.55 -34.26 -0.32
N VAL A 114 -8.46 -34.02 0.99
CA VAL A 114 -9.59 -33.68 1.87
C VAL A 114 -10.28 -32.41 1.41
N MET A 115 -9.55 -31.33 1.15
CA MET A 115 -10.14 -30.07 0.67
C MET A 115 -10.77 -30.21 -0.72
N LYS A 116 -10.12 -30.93 -1.63
CA LYS A 116 -10.67 -31.19 -2.96
C LYS A 116 -11.99 -31.99 -2.85
N GLU A 117 -12.03 -32.99 -1.98
CA GLU A 117 -13.24 -33.82 -1.76
C GLU A 117 -14.35 -33.00 -1.12
N THR A 118 -14.03 -32.13 -0.17
CA THR A 118 -14.99 -31.22 0.44
C THR A 118 -15.62 -30.30 -0.60
N ALA A 119 -14.79 -29.65 -1.44
CA ALA A 119 -15.27 -28.82 -2.53
C ALA A 119 -16.17 -29.58 -3.50
N ARG A 120 -15.81 -30.81 -3.85
CA ARG A 120 -16.64 -31.69 -4.70
C ARG A 120 -17.99 -32.01 -4.06
N ARG A 121 -18.01 -32.36 -2.76
CA ARG A 121 -19.27 -32.67 -2.06
C ARG A 121 -20.22 -31.48 -2.01
N PHE A 122 -19.72 -30.29 -1.74
CA PHE A 122 -20.52 -29.05 -1.81
C PHE A 122 -21.01 -28.75 -3.22
N ASN A 123 -20.26 -29.10 -4.26
CA ASN A 123 -20.67 -28.91 -5.65
C ASN A 123 -21.78 -29.92 -6.07
N GLU A 124 -21.65 -31.16 -5.66
CA GLU A 124 -22.55 -32.24 -6.12
C GLU A 124 -23.81 -32.39 -5.26
N ASN A 125 -23.85 -31.87 -4.04
CA ASN A 125 -24.95 -32.02 -3.11
C ASN A 125 -25.53 -30.69 -2.66
N THR A 126 -26.85 -30.58 -2.57
CA THR A 126 -27.52 -29.37 -2.07
C THR A 126 -27.33 -29.17 -0.57
N GLU A 127 -27.07 -30.26 0.17
CA GLU A 127 -26.77 -30.24 1.60
C GLU A 127 -25.80 -31.36 1.97
N ILE A 128 -24.97 -31.11 2.99
CA ILE A 128 -24.04 -32.08 3.58
C ILE A 128 -24.41 -32.23 5.05
N ARG A 129 -24.60 -33.47 5.50
CA ARG A 129 -24.96 -33.80 6.88
C ARG A 129 -23.80 -34.45 7.60
N VAL A 130 -23.53 -34.00 8.81
CA VAL A 130 -22.46 -34.47 9.72
C VAL A 130 -22.98 -34.50 11.15
N THR A 131 -22.32 -35.24 12.00
CA THR A 131 -22.58 -35.23 13.46
C THR A 131 -22.28 -33.81 14.02
N ALA A 132 -23.26 -33.21 14.69
CA ALA A 132 -23.17 -31.84 15.19
C ALA A 132 -22.21 -31.76 16.39
N THR A 133 -21.25 -30.85 16.30
CA THR A 133 -20.37 -30.42 17.39
C THR A 133 -20.90 -29.16 18.06
N ASP A 134 -20.30 -28.76 19.19
CA ASP A 134 -20.62 -27.46 19.81
C ASP A 134 -20.27 -26.29 18.90
N PHE A 135 -19.22 -26.42 18.09
CA PHE A 135 -18.85 -25.43 17.08
C PHE A 135 -19.94 -25.28 16.01
N ASP A 136 -20.51 -26.39 15.50
CA ASP A 136 -21.61 -26.33 14.54
C ASP A 136 -22.86 -25.66 15.12
N ARG A 137 -23.14 -25.88 16.41
CA ARG A 137 -24.27 -25.25 17.12
C ARG A 137 -24.08 -23.74 17.23
N ASP A 138 -22.86 -23.30 17.52
CA ASP A 138 -22.52 -21.87 17.49
C ASP A 138 -22.65 -21.27 16.08
N LEU A 139 -22.09 -21.94 15.06
CA LEU A 139 -22.20 -21.51 13.68
C LEU A 139 -23.66 -21.39 13.20
N SER A 140 -24.54 -22.30 13.63
CA SER A 140 -25.95 -22.25 13.23
C SER A 140 -26.70 -21.01 13.74
N THR A 141 -26.17 -20.32 14.76
CA THR A 141 -26.72 -19.05 15.26
C THR A 141 -26.28 -17.84 14.40
N ARG A 142 -25.20 -18.01 13.63
CA ARG A 142 -24.58 -16.94 12.83
C ARG A 142 -24.82 -17.07 11.32
N PHE A 143 -25.00 -18.31 10.84
CA PHE A 143 -25.12 -18.60 9.41
C PHE A 143 -26.42 -19.33 9.10
N GLU A 144 -27.29 -18.72 8.30
CA GLU A 144 -28.56 -19.32 7.86
C GLU A 144 -28.39 -20.59 7.02
N SER A 145 -27.20 -20.75 6.40
CA SER A 145 -26.83 -21.93 5.59
C SER A 145 -26.47 -23.15 6.44
N ILE A 146 -26.33 -22.99 7.75
CA ILE A 146 -26.01 -24.08 8.69
C ILE A 146 -27.18 -24.24 9.66
N THR A 147 -27.76 -25.44 9.72
CA THR A 147 -28.90 -25.70 10.61
C THR A 147 -28.62 -26.99 11.42
N ILE A 148 -29.21 -27.04 12.61
CA ILE A 148 -29.14 -28.26 13.47
C ILE A 148 -30.43 -29.02 13.36
N ASP A 149 -30.33 -30.30 13.02
CA ASP A 149 -31.43 -31.25 12.92
C ASP A 149 -31.16 -32.45 13.86
N GLY A 150 -31.63 -32.34 15.09
CA GLY A 150 -31.34 -33.32 16.14
C GLY A 150 -29.86 -33.32 16.56
N ASP A 151 -29.17 -34.40 16.28
CA ASP A 151 -27.74 -34.59 16.51
C ASP A 151 -26.88 -34.32 15.27
N GLN A 152 -27.48 -33.85 14.18
CA GLN A 152 -26.81 -33.56 12.93
C GLN A 152 -26.73 -32.05 12.67
N ALA A 153 -25.59 -31.62 12.13
CA ALA A 153 -25.43 -30.34 11.47
C ALA A 153 -25.61 -30.50 9.98
N VAL A 154 -26.42 -29.61 9.38
CA VAL A 154 -26.76 -29.62 7.96
C VAL A 154 -26.17 -28.38 7.32
N TYR A 155 -25.21 -28.56 6.44
CA TYR A 155 -24.55 -27.50 5.68
C TYR A 155 -25.16 -27.44 4.28
N ARG A 156 -25.75 -26.29 3.92
CA ARG A 156 -26.28 -26.06 2.57
C ARG A 156 -25.17 -25.60 1.63
N ASN A 157 -25.27 -25.96 0.36
CA ASN A 157 -24.31 -25.54 -0.66
C ASN A 157 -24.54 -24.12 -1.18
N SER A 158 -25.44 -23.35 -0.57
CA SER A 158 -25.77 -22.00 -0.97
C SER A 158 -25.78 -21.09 0.27
N TRP A 159 -25.07 -19.95 0.18
CA TRP A 159 -24.92 -18.97 1.27
C TRP A 159 -24.66 -17.56 0.75
N MET A 160 -24.68 -16.58 1.64
CA MET A 160 -24.38 -15.20 1.32
C MET A 160 -22.86 -14.97 1.30
N ALA A 161 -22.34 -14.36 0.22
CA ALA A 161 -20.95 -13.92 0.11
C ALA A 161 -20.87 -12.60 -0.67
N GLY A 162 -20.20 -11.61 -0.10
CA GLY A 162 -20.09 -10.28 -0.72
C GLY A 162 -21.42 -9.60 -1.01
N GLY A 163 -22.42 -9.85 -0.17
CA GLY A 163 -23.78 -9.29 -0.33
C GLY A 163 -24.66 -10.01 -1.36
N ASN A 164 -24.18 -11.09 -1.98
CA ASN A 164 -24.93 -11.89 -2.95
C ASN A 164 -25.09 -13.32 -2.47
N GLN A 165 -26.24 -13.93 -2.81
CA GLN A 165 -26.43 -15.36 -2.59
C GLN A 165 -25.67 -16.13 -3.66
N ILE A 166 -24.76 -17.01 -3.24
CA ILE A 166 -24.00 -17.88 -4.11
C ILE A 166 -24.42 -19.34 -3.90
N THR A 167 -24.24 -20.16 -4.92
CA THR A 167 -24.31 -21.61 -4.82
C THR A 167 -22.94 -22.13 -5.21
N TRP A 168 -22.37 -23.03 -4.38
CA TRP A 168 -21.05 -23.59 -4.64
C TRP A 168 -21.07 -24.52 -5.85
N ASP A 169 -20.21 -24.23 -6.84
CA ASP A 169 -20.13 -24.96 -8.12
C ASP A 169 -18.68 -25.28 -8.53
N MET A 170 -17.73 -25.20 -7.58
CA MET A 170 -16.29 -25.33 -7.86
C MET A 170 -15.70 -26.63 -7.33
N CYS A 171 -14.73 -27.16 -8.06
CA CYS A 171 -13.86 -28.24 -7.64
C CYS A 171 -12.44 -28.03 -8.17
N HIS A 172 -11.42 -28.40 -7.40
CA HIS A 172 -10.02 -28.17 -7.76
C HIS A 172 -9.57 -29.00 -8.97
N TYR A 173 -8.95 -28.34 -9.93
CA TYR A 173 -8.24 -28.95 -11.06
C TYR A 173 -6.80 -29.31 -10.68
N ASP A 174 -6.16 -30.17 -11.46
CA ASP A 174 -4.78 -30.61 -11.22
C ASP A 174 -3.79 -29.44 -11.16
N VAL A 175 -3.92 -28.46 -12.07
CA VAL A 175 -3.08 -27.25 -12.07
C VAL A 175 -3.26 -26.40 -10.81
N GLN A 176 -4.45 -26.42 -10.21
CA GLN A 176 -4.74 -25.73 -8.96
C GLN A 176 -4.13 -26.45 -7.75
N LEU A 177 -4.04 -27.77 -7.77
CA LEU A 177 -3.30 -28.54 -6.76
C LEU A 177 -1.80 -28.21 -6.80
N ILE A 178 -1.24 -28.05 -8.01
CA ILE A 178 0.14 -27.61 -8.20
C ILE A 178 0.32 -26.19 -7.63
N GLY A 179 -0.56 -25.26 -7.98
CA GLY A 179 -0.53 -23.88 -7.47
C GLY A 179 -0.59 -23.82 -5.94
N GLY A 180 -1.48 -24.60 -5.32
CA GLY A 180 -1.58 -24.72 -3.86
C GLY A 180 -0.29 -25.25 -3.23
N THR A 181 0.38 -26.22 -3.87
CA THR A 181 1.67 -26.74 -3.40
C THR A 181 2.76 -25.67 -3.44
N VAL A 182 2.83 -24.88 -4.52
CA VAL A 182 3.77 -23.75 -4.65
C VAL A 182 3.56 -22.72 -3.53
N LEU A 183 2.31 -22.37 -3.25
CA LEU A 183 1.97 -21.45 -2.16
C LEU A 183 2.34 -22.02 -0.78
N HIS A 184 2.13 -23.31 -0.54
CA HIS A 184 2.57 -23.93 0.72
C HIS A 184 4.11 -23.88 0.88
N GLN A 185 4.86 -24.04 -0.21
CA GLN A 185 6.32 -23.93 -0.19
C GLN A 185 6.87 -22.51 0.06
N GLY A 186 6.01 -21.52 0.32
CA GLY A 186 6.44 -20.14 0.52
C GLY A 186 6.99 -19.50 -0.77
N LYS A 187 6.34 -19.74 -1.89
CA LYS A 187 6.69 -19.21 -3.21
C LYS A 187 5.53 -18.41 -3.80
N ILE A 188 5.77 -17.75 -4.92
CA ILE A 188 4.74 -17.07 -5.69
C ILE A 188 4.23 -18.01 -6.78
N ALA A 189 2.92 -18.26 -6.78
CA ALA A 189 2.24 -18.96 -7.85
C ALA A 189 1.73 -17.94 -8.88
N GLU A 190 2.40 -17.86 -10.03
CA GLU A 190 1.87 -17.10 -11.15
C GLU A 190 0.83 -17.93 -11.90
N MET A 191 -0.40 -17.48 -11.81
CA MET A 191 -1.55 -18.13 -12.45
C MET A 191 -2.30 -17.11 -13.29
N ALA A 192 -2.57 -17.45 -14.54
CA ALA A 192 -3.31 -16.59 -15.44
C ALA A 192 -4.66 -16.17 -14.85
N THR A 193 -5.11 -14.97 -15.22
CA THR A 193 -6.41 -14.46 -14.80
C THR A 193 -7.53 -15.41 -15.24
N GLY A 194 -8.44 -15.73 -14.30
CA GLY A 194 -9.54 -16.68 -14.55
C GLY A 194 -9.23 -18.13 -14.20
N GLU A 195 -7.99 -18.48 -13.79
CA GLU A 195 -7.61 -19.84 -13.37
C GLU A 195 -8.05 -20.19 -11.93
N GLY A 196 -8.77 -19.30 -11.24
CA GLY A 196 -9.36 -19.57 -9.93
C GLY A 196 -8.37 -19.49 -8.76
N LYS A 197 -7.52 -18.46 -8.75
CA LYS A 197 -6.55 -18.22 -7.65
C LYS A 197 -7.18 -18.30 -6.26
N THR A 198 -8.36 -17.70 -6.05
CA THR A 198 -9.07 -17.72 -4.77
C THR A 198 -9.38 -19.14 -4.29
N LEU A 199 -9.77 -20.04 -5.21
CA LEU A 199 -10.00 -21.46 -4.89
C LEU A 199 -8.68 -22.18 -4.58
N VAL A 200 -7.60 -21.88 -5.31
CA VAL A 200 -6.26 -22.44 -5.08
C VAL A 200 -5.78 -22.16 -3.67
N ALA A 201 -5.98 -20.92 -3.20
CA ALA A 201 -5.58 -20.51 -1.85
C ALA A 201 -6.22 -21.37 -0.75
N THR A 202 -7.40 -21.99 -0.99
CA THR A 202 -8.05 -22.83 0.02
C THR A 202 -7.20 -24.00 0.46
N LEU A 203 -6.36 -24.55 -0.41
CA LEU A 203 -5.52 -25.70 -0.14
C LEU A 203 -4.41 -25.41 0.88
N PRO A 204 -3.48 -24.45 0.62
CA PRO A 204 -2.43 -24.15 1.58
C PRO A 204 -2.95 -23.41 2.82
N VAL A 205 -4.04 -22.65 2.73
CA VAL A 205 -4.68 -22.02 3.88
C VAL A 205 -5.17 -23.08 4.86
N TYR A 206 -5.94 -24.07 4.38
CA TYR A 206 -6.38 -25.20 5.20
C TYR A 206 -5.20 -25.91 5.87
N LEU A 207 -4.20 -26.32 5.07
CA LEU A 207 -3.05 -27.07 5.56
C LEU A 207 -2.28 -26.30 6.66
N ASN A 208 -1.99 -25.03 6.45
CA ASN A 208 -1.24 -24.24 7.41
C ASN A 208 -2.09 -23.84 8.64
N ALA A 209 -3.41 -23.72 8.50
CA ALA A 209 -4.32 -23.46 9.62
C ALA A 209 -4.36 -24.61 10.65
N LEU A 210 -4.02 -25.84 10.24
CA LEU A 210 -3.95 -27.00 11.13
C LEU A 210 -2.94 -26.82 12.27
N THR A 211 -1.95 -25.96 12.11
CA THR A 211 -0.95 -25.66 13.15
C THR A 211 -1.52 -24.93 14.35
N GLY A 212 -2.65 -24.21 14.18
CA GLY A 212 -3.22 -23.31 15.19
C GLY A 212 -2.46 -22.00 15.38
N GLU A 213 -1.37 -21.77 14.65
CA GLU A 213 -0.54 -20.55 14.75
C GLU A 213 -1.10 -19.36 13.97
N GLY A 214 -2.14 -19.54 13.17
CA GLY A 214 -2.82 -18.54 12.37
C GLY A 214 -2.29 -18.40 10.96
N VAL A 215 -3.25 -18.22 10.05
CA VAL A 215 -3.00 -17.94 8.63
C VAL A 215 -3.64 -16.61 8.28
N HIS A 216 -2.89 -15.70 7.67
CA HIS A 216 -3.41 -14.45 7.16
C HIS A 216 -3.58 -14.53 5.64
N VAL A 217 -4.80 -14.25 5.17
CA VAL A 217 -5.14 -14.14 3.75
C VAL A 217 -5.31 -12.66 3.42
N VAL A 218 -4.36 -12.14 2.66
CA VAL A 218 -4.21 -10.70 2.41
C VAL A 218 -4.74 -10.35 1.03
N THR A 219 -5.61 -9.35 0.96
CA THR A 219 -6.20 -8.84 -0.28
C THR A 219 -5.89 -7.36 -0.46
N VAL A 220 -6.13 -6.83 -1.67
CA VAL A 220 -5.87 -5.43 -2.00
C VAL A 220 -6.95 -4.44 -1.53
N ASN A 221 -8.14 -4.94 -1.17
CA ASN A 221 -9.23 -4.09 -0.68
C ASN A 221 -10.20 -4.86 0.24
N ASP A 222 -10.97 -4.11 1.02
CA ASP A 222 -11.90 -4.64 2.02
C ASP A 222 -13.08 -5.44 1.42
N TYR A 223 -13.53 -5.07 0.22
CA TYR A 223 -14.58 -5.83 -0.46
C TYR A 223 -14.13 -7.26 -0.76
N LEU A 224 -12.92 -7.44 -1.31
CA LEU A 224 -12.35 -8.76 -1.58
C LEU A 224 -12.11 -9.53 -0.28
N ALA A 225 -11.58 -8.89 0.75
CA ALA A 225 -11.36 -9.54 2.05
C ALA A 225 -12.66 -10.10 2.64
N LYS A 226 -13.71 -9.28 2.66
CA LYS A 226 -15.05 -9.67 3.14
C LYS A 226 -15.68 -10.77 2.27
N ARG A 227 -15.67 -10.57 0.94
CA ARG A 227 -16.24 -11.53 -0.02
C ARG A 227 -15.56 -12.89 0.08
N ASP A 228 -14.23 -12.92 0.07
CA ASP A 228 -13.48 -14.18 0.00
C ASP A 228 -13.51 -14.93 1.35
N SER A 229 -13.53 -14.20 2.48
CA SER A 229 -13.76 -14.80 3.80
C SER A 229 -15.12 -15.47 3.90
N GLU A 230 -16.15 -14.91 3.28
CA GLU A 230 -17.50 -15.46 3.25
C GLU A 230 -17.64 -16.58 2.23
N TRP A 231 -17.02 -16.42 1.06
CA TRP A 231 -17.15 -17.39 -0.03
C TRP A 231 -16.38 -18.68 0.24
N MET A 232 -15.09 -18.57 0.57
CA MET A 232 -14.24 -19.74 0.84
C MET A 232 -14.38 -20.24 2.29
N GLY A 233 -14.80 -19.35 3.20
CA GLY A 233 -14.88 -19.63 4.63
C GLY A 233 -15.71 -20.88 4.97
N MET A 234 -16.78 -21.14 4.23
CA MET A 234 -17.65 -22.28 4.48
C MET A 234 -16.92 -23.63 4.42
N LEU A 235 -15.94 -23.78 3.52
CA LEU A 235 -15.13 -24.99 3.43
C LEU A 235 -14.31 -25.20 4.69
N TYR A 236 -13.74 -24.15 5.27
CA TYR A 236 -12.94 -24.23 6.49
C TYR A 236 -13.81 -24.46 7.72
N LEU A 237 -14.94 -23.73 7.82
CA LEU A 237 -15.91 -23.89 8.89
C LEU A 237 -16.46 -25.33 8.96
N PHE A 238 -16.71 -25.96 7.80
CA PHE A 238 -17.10 -27.37 7.72
C PHE A 238 -16.08 -28.30 8.41
N HIS A 239 -14.80 -27.97 8.37
CA HIS A 239 -13.72 -28.71 9.02
C HIS A 239 -13.43 -28.27 10.46
N GLY A 240 -14.27 -27.43 11.07
CA GLY A 240 -14.08 -26.95 12.43
C GLY A 240 -12.97 -25.92 12.58
N LEU A 241 -12.54 -25.28 11.48
CA LEU A 241 -11.58 -24.17 11.51
C LEU A 241 -12.31 -22.84 11.60
N SER A 242 -11.89 -22.00 12.53
CA SER A 242 -12.45 -20.65 12.69
C SER A 242 -11.93 -19.69 11.61
N VAL A 243 -12.85 -18.86 11.08
CA VAL A 243 -12.57 -17.88 10.03
C VAL A 243 -13.17 -16.56 10.41
N ASP A 244 -12.40 -15.47 10.27
CA ASP A 244 -12.91 -14.11 10.41
C ASP A 244 -12.19 -13.14 9.45
N CYS A 245 -12.70 -11.91 9.38
CA CYS A 245 -12.16 -10.85 8.54
C CYS A 245 -12.01 -9.55 9.37
N ILE A 246 -10.78 -9.06 9.49
CA ILE A 246 -10.49 -7.86 10.29
C ILE A 246 -11.21 -6.62 9.77
N ASP A 247 -11.46 -6.53 8.46
CA ASP A 247 -12.17 -5.38 7.85
C ASP A 247 -13.67 -5.31 8.21
N LYS A 248 -14.19 -6.29 8.94
CA LYS A 248 -15.56 -6.29 9.49
C LYS A 248 -15.64 -5.65 10.88
N HIS A 249 -14.52 -5.42 11.53
CA HIS A 249 -14.43 -5.01 12.93
C HIS A 249 -13.68 -3.69 13.08
N GLU A 250 -14.11 -2.88 14.05
CA GLU A 250 -13.46 -1.61 14.36
C GLU A 250 -12.02 -1.82 14.88
N PRO A 251 -11.08 -0.93 14.54
CA PRO A 251 -9.72 -0.99 15.06
C PRO A 251 -9.67 -1.00 16.60
N ASN A 252 -8.75 -1.77 17.18
CA ASN A 252 -8.56 -1.94 18.63
C ASN A 252 -9.75 -2.54 19.39
N SER A 253 -10.77 -3.06 18.70
CA SER A 253 -11.90 -3.72 19.33
C SER A 253 -11.56 -5.15 19.81
N GLU A 254 -12.38 -5.69 20.72
CA GLU A 254 -12.28 -7.08 21.14
C GLU A 254 -12.62 -8.04 19.99
N GLU A 255 -13.58 -7.68 19.18
CA GLU A 255 -13.97 -8.44 17.97
C GLU A 255 -12.80 -8.54 16.99
N ARG A 256 -12.05 -7.43 16.77
CA ARG A 256 -10.86 -7.44 15.90
C ARG A 256 -9.75 -8.32 16.47
N ARG A 257 -9.55 -8.31 17.79
CA ARG A 257 -8.63 -9.24 18.47
C ARG A 257 -9.06 -10.68 18.27
N ASN A 258 -10.34 -10.98 18.44
CA ASN A 258 -10.87 -12.31 18.21
C ASN A 258 -10.71 -12.77 16.76
N ALA A 259 -10.81 -11.85 15.80
CA ALA A 259 -10.53 -12.14 14.39
C ALA A 259 -9.08 -12.58 14.16
N TYR A 260 -8.10 -11.97 14.85
CA TYR A 260 -6.70 -12.43 14.80
C TYR A 260 -6.46 -13.76 15.54
N MET A 261 -7.32 -14.14 16.48
CA MET A 261 -7.25 -15.43 17.17
C MET A 261 -7.88 -16.56 16.36
N ALA A 262 -8.62 -16.27 15.31
CA ALA A 262 -9.14 -17.28 14.40
C ALA A 262 -8.02 -18.10 13.74
N ASP A 263 -8.30 -19.31 13.32
CA ASP A 263 -7.35 -20.15 12.57
C ASP A 263 -6.96 -19.48 11.25
N ILE A 264 -7.93 -18.79 10.62
CA ILE A 264 -7.77 -18.11 9.33
C ILE A 264 -8.33 -16.69 9.45
N THR A 265 -7.48 -15.69 9.18
CA THR A 265 -7.83 -14.27 9.25
C THR A 265 -7.67 -13.63 7.88
N PHE A 266 -8.78 -13.13 7.31
CA PHE A 266 -8.76 -12.33 6.10
C PHE A 266 -8.62 -10.84 6.43
N GLY A 267 -8.02 -10.08 5.51
CA GLY A 267 -7.95 -8.63 5.66
C GLY A 267 -7.22 -7.94 4.52
N THR A 268 -7.33 -6.62 4.48
CA THR A 268 -6.58 -5.82 3.51
C THR A 268 -5.13 -5.62 3.97
N ASN A 269 -4.23 -5.52 3.00
CA ASN A 269 -2.81 -5.29 3.21
C ASN A 269 -2.53 -4.11 4.17
N ASN A 270 -3.24 -2.99 3.98
CA ASN A 270 -3.07 -1.78 4.80
C ASN A 270 -3.55 -1.98 6.24
N GLU A 271 -4.68 -2.65 6.45
CA GLU A 271 -5.24 -2.86 7.79
C GLU A 271 -4.36 -3.75 8.65
N PHE A 272 -3.77 -4.81 8.08
CA PHE A 272 -2.76 -5.60 8.77
C PHE A 272 -1.56 -4.75 9.22
N GLY A 273 -1.07 -3.87 8.35
CA GLY A 273 0.04 -2.98 8.68
C GLY A 273 -0.34 -1.89 9.70
N PHE A 274 -1.55 -1.34 9.61
CA PHE A 274 -2.05 -0.36 10.59
C PHE A 274 -2.27 -0.99 11.97
N ASP A 275 -2.77 -2.22 12.04
CA ASP A 275 -2.90 -2.92 13.32
C ASP A 275 -1.54 -3.17 13.97
N TYR A 276 -0.53 -3.55 13.17
CA TYR A 276 0.84 -3.65 13.66
C TYR A 276 1.35 -2.32 14.23
N LEU A 277 1.11 -1.20 13.55
CA LEU A 277 1.49 0.12 14.06
C LEU A 277 0.74 0.46 15.37
N ARG A 278 -0.56 0.15 15.44
CA ARG A 278 -1.37 0.36 16.66
C ARG A 278 -0.86 -0.48 17.81
N ASP A 279 -0.51 -1.75 17.58
CA ASP A 279 0.07 -2.64 18.57
C ASP A 279 1.41 -2.12 19.10
N ASN A 280 2.26 -1.54 18.23
CA ASN A 280 3.52 -0.90 18.68
C ASN A 280 3.31 0.38 19.49
N MET A 281 2.12 0.97 19.46
CA MET A 281 1.75 2.14 20.26
C MET A 281 0.99 1.74 21.55
N ALA A 282 0.64 0.47 21.71
CA ALA A 282 -0.08 -0.05 22.87
C ALA A 282 0.73 0.15 24.17
N ARG A 283 0.04 0.48 25.26
CA ARG A 283 0.63 0.68 26.59
C ARG A 283 0.54 -0.55 27.45
N ASN A 284 -0.33 -1.48 27.09
CA ASN A 284 -0.59 -2.71 27.83
C ASN A 284 -0.65 -3.89 26.83
N VAL A 285 -0.11 -5.04 27.23
CA VAL A 285 -0.18 -6.29 26.45
C VAL A 285 -1.63 -6.68 26.12
N ALA A 286 -2.58 -6.37 27.02
CA ALA A 286 -4.00 -6.62 26.78
C ALA A 286 -4.61 -5.79 25.61
N GLU A 287 -3.95 -4.74 25.18
CA GLU A 287 -4.38 -3.90 24.04
C GLU A 287 -3.92 -4.45 22.69
N LEU A 288 -2.96 -5.38 22.66
CA LEU A 288 -2.45 -5.98 21.43
C LEU A 288 -3.53 -6.80 20.75
N VAL A 289 -3.71 -6.60 19.45
CA VAL A 289 -4.68 -7.35 18.66
C VAL A 289 -4.03 -8.47 17.85
N GLN A 290 -2.81 -8.25 17.32
CA GLN A 290 -2.11 -9.24 16.53
C GLN A 290 -1.39 -10.27 17.41
N ARG A 291 -1.27 -11.48 16.90
CA ARG A 291 -0.37 -12.51 17.40
C ARG A 291 0.84 -12.66 16.47
N ARG A 292 1.64 -13.70 16.63
CA ARG A 292 2.82 -13.93 15.80
C ARG A 292 2.50 -13.99 14.30
N HIS A 293 3.42 -13.47 13.48
CA HIS A 293 3.33 -13.52 12.01
C HIS A 293 3.83 -14.88 11.52
N ASN A 294 2.93 -15.86 11.44
CA ASN A 294 3.29 -17.22 11.05
C ASN A 294 3.28 -17.39 9.53
N TYR A 295 2.12 -17.47 8.92
CA TYR A 295 1.96 -17.68 7.48
C TYR A 295 1.04 -16.65 6.86
N ALA A 296 1.46 -16.04 5.74
CA ALA A 296 0.61 -15.16 4.96
C ALA A 296 0.58 -15.58 3.48
N ILE A 297 -0.61 -15.53 2.90
CA ILE A 297 -0.82 -15.58 1.45
C ILE A 297 -1.31 -14.19 1.01
N VAL A 298 -0.61 -13.62 0.02
CA VAL A 298 -0.94 -12.31 -0.54
C VAL A 298 -1.53 -12.49 -1.93
N ASP A 299 -2.78 -12.06 -2.10
CA ASP A 299 -3.43 -12.00 -3.42
C ASP A 299 -3.01 -10.73 -4.16
N GLU A 300 -2.90 -10.79 -5.49
CA GLU A 300 -2.33 -9.74 -6.34
C GLU A 300 -0.98 -9.24 -5.78
N VAL A 301 -0.09 -10.19 -5.55
CA VAL A 301 1.16 -10.00 -4.80
C VAL A 301 2.11 -8.97 -5.41
N ASP A 302 2.10 -8.78 -6.72
CA ASP A 302 2.84 -7.73 -7.44
C ASP A 302 2.37 -6.33 -7.03
N SER A 303 1.07 -6.09 -6.98
CA SER A 303 0.53 -4.81 -6.50
C SER A 303 0.92 -4.55 -5.03
N VAL A 304 0.79 -5.54 -4.16
CA VAL A 304 1.01 -5.36 -2.71
C VAL A 304 2.49 -5.30 -2.35
N LEU A 305 3.32 -6.20 -2.90
CA LEU A 305 4.72 -6.35 -2.49
C LEU A 305 5.73 -5.61 -3.38
N ILE A 306 5.31 -5.10 -4.55
CA ILE A 306 6.16 -4.32 -5.44
C ILE A 306 5.64 -2.89 -5.57
N ASP A 307 4.44 -2.70 -6.14
CA ASP A 307 3.93 -1.37 -6.47
C ASP A 307 3.68 -0.51 -5.24
N ASP A 308 2.91 -1.01 -4.28
CA ASP A 308 2.53 -0.29 -3.05
C ASP A 308 3.53 -0.47 -1.91
N ALA A 309 4.46 -1.41 -2.03
CA ALA A 309 5.30 -1.88 -0.93
C ALA A 309 6.19 -0.80 -0.31
N ARG A 310 6.60 0.20 -1.09
CA ARG A 310 7.49 1.30 -0.66
C ARG A 310 6.75 2.47 -0.04
N THR A 311 5.44 2.56 -0.26
CA THR A 311 4.61 3.59 0.35
C THR A 311 4.46 3.30 1.84
N PRO A 312 4.89 4.20 2.75
CA PRO A 312 4.77 3.95 4.17
C PRO A 312 3.33 4.11 4.65
N LEU A 313 2.91 3.22 5.53
CA LEU A 313 1.76 3.41 6.39
C LEU A 313 2.19 4.31 7.55
N ILE A 314 1.41 5.33 7.86
CA ILE A 314 1.77 6.35 8.85
C ILE A 314 0.60 6.57 9.80
N ILE A 315 0.86 6.50 11.10
CA ILE A 315 -0.07 6.98 12.13
C ILE A 315 0.46 8.31 12.66
N SER A 316 -0.36 9.35 12.56
CA SER A 316 -0.03 10.70 13.01
C SER A 316 -1.09 11.19 13.99
N GLY A 317 -0.68 12.07 14.87
CA GLY A 317 -1.60 12.76 15.78
C GLY A 317 -1.25 14.24 15.94
N PRO A 318 -2.14 15.04 16.53
CA PRO A 318 -1.92 16.47 16.71
C PRO A 318 -0.73 16.73 17.64
N THR A 319 0.05 17.76 17.31
CA THR A 319 1.11 18.22 18.19
C THR A 319 0.54 19.09 19.31
N PRO A 320 1.12 19.05 20.53
CA PRO A 320 0.66 19.87 21.66
C PRO A 320 0.74 21.40 21.42
N LYS A 321 1.56 21.85 20.46
CA LYS A 321 1.74 23.26 20.08
C LYS A 321 0.90 23.70 18.87
N GLY A 322 -0.06 22.92 18.43
CA GLY A 322 -0.69 23.05 17.10
C GLY A 322 -1.76 24.13 16.95
N GLU A 323 -2.11 24.90 17.97
CA GLU A 323 -3.15 25.94 17.87
C GLU A 323 -2.63 27.32 17.45
N ASP A 324 -1.32 27.59 17.53
CA ASP A 324 -0.71 28.89 17.20
C ASP A 324 -0.01 28.88 15.83
N GLN A 325 -0.73 28.47 14.76
CA GLN A 325 -0.15 28.57 13.42
C GLN A 325 -0.57 29.85 12.73
N ASP A 326 0.40 30.71 12.43
CA ASP A 326 0.24 32.03 11.82
C ASP A 326 -0.16 32.01 10.31
N PHE A 327 -0.74 30.90 9.80
CA PHE A 327 -1.15 30.81 8.39
C PHE A 327 -2.14 31.90 8.00
N ASP A 328 -3.15 32.16 8.81
CA ASP A 328 -4.13 33.21 8.56
C ASP A 328 -3.51 34.60 8.64
N LYS A 329 -2.52 34.80 9.49
CA LYS A 329 -1.77 36.08 9.64
C LYS A 329 -0.94 36.40 8.40
N TYR A 330 -0.26 35.41 7.81
CA TYR A 330 0.61 35.63 6.66
C TYR A 330 -0.07 35.45 5.30
N LYS A 331 -1.28 34.91 5.26
CA LYS A 331 -2.07 34.75 4.05
C LYS A 331 -2.22 36.02 3.22
N PRO A 332 -2.60 37.20 3.79
CA PRO A 332 -2.73 38.45 3.01
C PRO A 332 -1.42 38.86 2.30
N ILE A 333 -0.28 38.62 2.93
CA ILE A 333 1.06 38.92 2.37
C ILE A 333 1.30 38.01 1.15
N VAL A 334 0.99 36.74 1.28
CA VAL A 334 1.16 35.75 0.19
C VAL A 334 0.20 36.04 -0.96
N GLU A 335 -1.05 36.38 -0.68
CA GLU A 335 -1.99 36.82 -1.72
C GLU A 335 -1.51 38.01 -2.51
N LYS A 336 -0.87 38.98 -1.83
CA LYS A 336 -0.29 40.16 -2.47
C LYS A 336 0.87 39.78 -3.38
N LEU A 337 1.79 38.92 -2.90
CA LEU A 337 2.89 38.38 -3.70
C LEU A 337 2.39 37.65 -4.93
N TYR A 338 1.44 36.73 -4.73
CA TYR A 338 0.86 35.95 -5.80
C TYR A 338 0.14 36.79 -6.86
N ASN A 339 -0.63 37.81 -6.42
CA ASN A 339 -1.30 38.73 -7.32
C ASN A 339 -0.31 39.63 -8.11
N ALA A 340 0.76 40.08 -7.48
CA ALA A 340 1.82 40.83 -8.15
C ALA A 340 2.51 39.98 -9.24
N GLN A 341 2.85 38.74 -8.90
CA GLN A 341 3.42 37.78 -9.87
C GLN A 341 2.46 37.49 -11.02
N ARG A 342 1.16 37.27 -10.74
CA ARG A 342 0.13 37.04 -11.75
C ARG A 342 -0.04 38.24 -12.70
N GLN A 343 0.02 39.45 -12.21
CA GLN A 343 -0.01 40.65 -13.03
C GLN A 343 1.22 40.75 -13.95
N LEU A 344 2.41 40.46 -13.40
CA LEU A 344 3.64 40.40 -14.17
C LEU A 344 3.55 39.36 -15.30
N VAL A 345 3.08 38.14 -14.99
CA VAL A 345 2.91 37.08 -16.01
C VAL A 345 1.92 37.50 -17.08
N ASN A 346 0.83 38.18 -16.74
CA ASN A 346 -0.13 38.68 -17.74
C ASN A 346 0.51 39.70 -18.69
N MET A 347 1.40 40.58 -18.19
CA MET A 347 2.18 41.50 -19.06
C MET A 347 3.13 40.70 -19.97
N LEU A 348 3.88 39.74 -19.41
CA LEU A 348 4.77 38.87 -20.20
C LEU A 348 4.01 38.13 -21.29
N LEU A 349 2.83 37.60 -21.01
CA LEU A 349 1.99 36.87 -22.00
C LEU A 349 1.50 37.81 -23.11
N THR A 350 1.27 39.09 -22.81
CA THR A 350 0.92 40.10 -23.81
C THR A 350 2.09 40.35 -24.76
N ASP A 351 3.30 40.53 -24.21
CA ASP A 351 4.51 40.69 -25.00
C ASP A 351 4.86 39.45 -25.81
N ILE A 352 4.71 38.27 -25.25
CA ILE A 352 4.88 36.99 -25.95
C ILE A 352 3.96 36.93 -27.17
N ARG A 353 2.67 37.22 -27.01
CA ARG A 353 1.71 37.23 -28.14
C ARG A 353 2.07 38.23 -29.21
N ARG A 354 2.54 39.42 -28.81
CA ARG A 354 3.03 40.47 -29.75
C ARG A 354 4.22 39.95 -30.56
N LEU A 355 5.18 39.28 -29.92
CA LEU A 355 6.34 38.71 -30.58
C LEU A 355 5.97 37.56 -31.53
N ILE A 356 5.01 36.69 -31.14
CA ILE A 356 4.51 35.61 -31.96
C ILE A 356 3.86 36.16 -33.25
N ALA A 357 3.14 37.26 -33.15
CA ALA A 357 2.50 37.91 -34.31
C ALA A 357 3.48 38.68 -35.23
N GLY A 358 4.73 38.92 -34.77
CA GLY A 358 5.76 39.62 -35.54
C GLY A 358 6.51 38.74 -36.56
N GLU A 359 7.32 39.36 -37.41
CA GLU A 359 8.14 38.61 -38.39
C GLU A 359 9.19 37.74 -37.72
N ALA A 360 9.40 36.55 -38.23
CA ALA A 360 10.35 35.58 -37.70
C ALA A 360 11.81 36.07 -37.90
N SER A 361 12.56 36.10 -36.82
CA SER A 361 13.99 36.42 -36.84
C SER A 361 14.69 35.75 -35.62
N SER A 362 15.99 35.48 -35.74
CA SER A 362 16.79 34.90 -34.67
C SER A 362 16.75 35.74 -33.36
N LYS A 363 16.75 37.07 -33.50
CA LYS A 363 16.66 37.99 -32.38
C LYS A 363 15.30 37.96 -31.68
N ARG A 364 14.22 37.86 -32.50
CA ARG A 364 12.86 37.68 -31.96
C ARG A 364 12.73 36.35 -31.21
N ASP A 365 13.27 35.27 -31.75
CA ASP A 365 13.18 33.93 -31.12
C ASP A 365 13.97 33.87 -29.83
N GLU A 366 15.11 34.56 -29.74
CA GLU A 366 15.88 34.71 -28.48
C GLU A 366 15.06 35.45 -27.41
N GLU A 367 14.46 36.60 -27.78
CA GLU A 367 13.64 37.38 -26.85
C GLU A 367 12.36 36.64 -26.44
N LEU A 368 11.70 36.02 -27.40
CA LEU A 368 10.52 35.18 -27.16
C LEU A 368 10.85 34.02 -26.21
N GLY A 369 11.98 33.35 -26.41
CA GLY A 369 12.45 32.28 -25.55
C GLY A 369 12.67 32.73 -24.11
N LYS A 370 13.30 33.92 -23.92
CA LYS A 370 13.48 34.49 -22.58
C LYS A 370 12.16 34.80 -21.89
N LEU A 371 11.21 35.40 -22.58
CA LEU A 371 9.90 35.71 -22.00
C LEU A 371 9.09 34.45 -21.68
N LEU A 372 9.15 33.42 -22.56
CA LEU A 372 8.52 32.13 -22.32
C LEU A 372 9.11 31.45 -21.07
N LEU A 373 10.45 31.43 -20.96
CA LEU A 373 11.12 30.83 -19.79
C LEU A 373 10.79 31.60 -18.52
N ARG A 374 10.79 32.93 -18.56
CA ARG A 374 10.43 33.77 -17.41
C ARG A 374 8.98 33.53 -16.98
N ALA A 375 8.04 33.51 -17.93
CA ALA A 375 6.63 33.21 -17.62
C ALA A 375 6.43 31.79 -17.05
N HIS A 376 7.17 30.82 -17.58
CA HIS A 376 7.13 29.44 -17.11
C HIS A 376 7.68 29.28 -15.69
N ARG A 377 8.81 29.89 -15.39
CA ARG A 377 9.39 29.88 -14.04
C ARG A 377 8.56 30.68 -13.02
N ALA A 378 7.79 31.65 -13.51
CA ALA A 378 6.91 32.47 -12.67
C ALA A 378 5.63 31.74 -12.25
N LEU A 379 4.88 31.17 -13.21
CA LEU A 379 3.61 30.48 -13.00
C LEU A 379 3.42 29.38 -14.08
N PRO A 380 4.04 28.21 -13.94
CA PRO A 380 4.02 27.14 -14.95
C PRO A 380 2.61 26.60 -15.24
N LYS A 381 1.72 26.56 -14.24
CA LYS A 381 0.32 26.10 -14.37
C LYS A 381 -0.64 27.17 -14.93
N ASN A 382 -0.14 28.33 -15.40
CA ASN A 382 -0.99 29.38 -15.99
C ASN A 382 -1.64 28.87 -17.30
N LYS A 383 -2.98 28.83 -17.35
CA LYS A 383 -3.75 28.28 -18.47
C LYS A 383 -3.46 28.96 -19.80
N ALA A 384 -3.22 30.30 -19.81
CA ALA A 384 -2.90 31.04 -21.02
C ALA A 384 -1.47 30.72 -21.52
N LEU A 385 -0.51 30.53 -20.62
CA LEU A 385 0.83 30.06 -20.95
C LEU A 385 0.82 28.64 -21.52
N ILE A 386 0.10 27.73 -20.88
CA ILE A 386 -0.05 26.33 -21.34
C ILE A 386 -0.62 26.30 -22.76
N LYS A 387 -1.62 27.15 -23.05
CA LYS A 387 -2.19 27.26 -24.40
C LYS A 387 -1.14 27.71 -25.43
N ILE A 388 -0.31 28.70 -25.09
CA ILE A 388 0.79 29.17 -25.97
C ILE A 388 1.83 28.06 -26.16
N LEU A 389 2.22 27.35 -25.11
CA LEU A 389 3.18 26.25 -25.17
C LEU A 389 2.67 25.04 -25.97
N SER A 390 1.36 24.94 -26.17
CA SER A 390 0.75 23.91 -27.02
C SER A 390 0.84 24.25 -28.53
N GLU A 391 1.22 25.48 -28.88
CA GLU A 391 1.45 25.87 -30.29
C GLU A 391 2.75 25.25 -30.83
N PRO A 392 2.79 24.88 -32.14
CA PRO A 392 3.97 24.24 -32.72
C PRO A 392 5.25 25.07 -32.52
N GLY A 393 6.31 24.43 -32.02
CA GLY A 393 7.63 25.04 -31.82
C GLY A 393 7.82 25.78 -30.50
N MET A 394 6.76 26.20 -29.80
CA MET A 394 6.89 27.00 -28.56
C MET A 394 7.53 26.22 -27.42
N LYS A 395 7.12 24.96 -27.20
CA LYS A 395 7.72 24.09 -26.19
C LYS A 395 9.19 23.78 -26.49
N GLN A 396 9.53 23.59 -27.76
CA GLN A 396 10.93 23.36 -28.17
C GLN A 396 11.80 24.59 -27.93
N LEU A 397 11.26 25.79 -28.23
CA LEU A 397 11.95 27.05 -27.97
C LEU A 397 12.18 27.26 -26.46
N LEU A 398 11.17 27.00 -25.63
CA LEU A 398 11.29 27.04 -24.17
C LEU A 398 12.42 26.14 -23.68
N LEU A 399 12.41 24.84 -24.05
CA LEU A 399 13.41 23.86 -23.61
C LEU A 399 14.83 24.21 -24.11
N LYS A 400 14.96 24.72 -25.33
CA LYS A 400 16.24 25.21 -25.87
C LYS A 400 16.78 26.40 -25.06
N THR A 401 15.90 27.34 -24.71
CA THR A 401 16.26 28.51 -23.91
C THR A 401 16.60 28.13 -22.49
N GLU A 402 15.82 27.24 -21.87
CA GLU A 402 16.11 26.70 -20.54
C GLU A 402 17.49 26.04 -20.50
N GLY A 403 17.79 25.14 -21.47
CA GLY A 403 19.09 24.50 -21.58
C GLY A 403 20.25 25.49 -21.71
N PHE A 404 20.05 26.60 -22.42
CA PHE A 404 21.07 27.67 -22.54
C PHE A 404 21.36 28.36 -21.20
N TYR A 405 20.31 28.72 -20.45
CA TYR A 405 20.47 29.41 -19.15
C TYR A 405 20.87 28.47 -18.01
N MET A 406 20.55 27.17 -18.12
CA MET A 406 21.00 26.13 -17.17
C MET A 406 22.47 25.72 -17.38
N ALA A 407 23.08 26.06 -18.49
CA ALA A 407 24.49 25.76 -18.75
C ALA A 407 25.41 26.37 -17.66
N GLU A 408 26.60 25.79 -17.49
CA GLU A 408 27.60 26.26 -16.51
C GLU A 408 27.07 26.37 -15.06
N GLN A 409 26.31 25.35 -14.61
CA GLN A 409 25.74 25.30 -13.26
C GLN A 409 24.76 26.44 -12.95
N ASN A 410 23.90 26.79 -13.87
CA ASN A 410 22.86 27.83 -13.75
C ASN A 410 23.43 29.28 -13.59
N LYS A 411 24.66 29.49 -13.96
CA LYS A 411 25.36 30.78 -13.75
C LYS A 411 24.62 32.01 -14.32
N ASN A 412 23.84 31.81 -15.39
CA ASN A 412 23.13 32.90 -16.06
C ASN A 412 21.62 32.93 -15.76
N MET A 413 21.10 32.02 -14.92
CA MET A 413 19.66 31.93 -14.67
C MET A 413 19.11 33.17 -13.93
N TYR A 414 19.95 33.88 -13.17
CA TYR A 414 19.58 35.14 -12.51
C TYR A 414 18.99 36.18 -13.49
N ILE A 415 19.43 36.22 -14.76
CA ILE A 415 18.90 37.13 -15.80
C ILE A 415 17.38 36.88 -16.04
N ILE A 416 16.94 35.68 -15.82
CA ILE A 416 15.52 35.32 -15.93
C ILE A 416 14.80 35.55 -14.61
N ASP A 417 15.42 35.17 -13.49
CA ASP A 417 14.79 35.07 -12.18
C ASP A 417 14.68 36.40 -11.45
N ASP A 418 15.65 37.31 -11.59
CA ASP A 418 15.70 38.61 -10.85
C ASP A 418 14.52 39.54 -11.17
N GLU A 419 13.87 39.33 -12.30
CA GLU A 419 12.68 40.07 -12.68
C GLU A 419 11.40 39.59 -12.01
N LEU A 420 11.45 38.43 -11.33
CA LEU A 420 10.32 37.77 -10.72
C LEU A 420 10.22 38.08 -9.23
N TYR A 421 9.02 38.04 -8.67
CA TYR A 421 8.79 38.13 -7.23
C TYR A 421 9.18 36.84 -6.51
N PHE A 422 8.91 35.72 -7.16
CA PHE A 422 9.32 34.37 -6.73
C PHE A 422 9.45 33.44 -7.95
N VAL A 423 10.16 32.33 -7.78
CA VAL A 423 10.40 31.33 -8.81
C VAL A 423 9.87 29.99 -8.35
N ILE A 424 9.19 29.27 -9.23
CA ILE A 424 8.67 27.95 -8.98
C ILE A 424 9.57 26.91 -9.65
N ASP A 425 10.00 25.92 -8.90
CA ASP A 425 10.66 24.72 -9.41
C ASP A 425 9.75 23.51 -9.18
N GLU A 426 9.06 23.08 -10.26
CA GLU A 426 8.13 21.94 -10.19
C GLU A 426 8.86 20.62 -9.91
N LYS A 427 10.13 20.46 -10.34
CA LYS A 427 10.91 19.23 -10.13
C LYS A 427 11.32 19.06 -8.67
N LEU A 428 11.72 20.16 -8.03
CA LEU A 428 12.09 20.19 -6.61
C LEU A 428 10.89 20.44 -5.69
N ASN A 429 9.72 20.68 -6.26
CA ASN A 429 8.50 21.03 -5.53
C ASN A 429 8.73 22.20 -4.55
N SER A 430 9.47 23.23 -4.99
CA SER A 430 9.88 24.38 -4.19
C SER A 430 9.48 25.71 -4.82
N VAL A 431 9.34 26.73 -3.96
CA VAL A 431 9.11 28.12 -4.36
C VAL A 431 10.12 29.01 -3.65
N ASP A 432 10.94 29.73 -4.43
CA ASP A 432 11.97 30.63 -3.93
C ASP A 432 11.57 32.09 -4.12
N ILE A 433 11.51 32.86 -3.04
CA ILE A 433 11.23 34.30 -3.08
C ILE A 433 12.49 35.04 -3.53
N LYS A 434 12.35 35.93 -4.51
CA LYS A 434 13.45 36.75 -5.04
C LYS A 434 13.45 38.15 -4.40
N ASP A 435 14.55 38.91 -4.61
CA ASP A 435 14.74 40.24 -4.01
C ASP A 435 13.55 41.16 -4.22
N LYS A 436 12.98 41.16 -5.42
CA LYS A 436 11.77 41.92 -5.75
C LYS A 436 10.54 41.52 -4.91
N GLY A 437 10.43 40.24 -4.54
CA GLY A 437 9.40 39.73 -3.63
C GLY A 437 9.67 40.13 -2.19
N ILE A 438 10.94 40.06 -1.76
CA ILE A 438 11.38 40.48 -0.44
C ILE A 438 11.10 41.99 -0.23
N GLU A 439 11.46 42.84 -1.22
CA GLU A 439 11.19 44.27 -1.19
C GLU A 439 9.70 44.59 -1.12
N LEU A 440 8.85 43.88 -1.89
CA LEU A 440 7.41 44.05 -1.85
C LEU A 440 6.84 43.77 -0.45
N VAL A 441 7.28 42.67 0.18
CA VAL A 441 6.83 42.28 1.53
C VAL A 441 7.37 43.26 2.58
N ALA A 442 8.64 43.64 2.50
CA ALA A 442 9.24 44.63 3.42
C ALA A 442 8.51 45.97 3.36
N ALA A 443 8.13 46.44 2.18
CA ALA A 443 7.37 47.67 2.00
C ALA A 443 5.96 47.57 2.58
N ASP A 444 5.33 46.42 2.46
CA ASP A 444 3.97 46.14 2.95
C ASP A 444 3.92 46.03 4.47
N THR A 445 4.80 45.21 5.02
CA THR A 445 4.89 44.95 6.47
C THR A 445 5.58 46.05 7.25
N LYS A 446 6.31 46.98 6.58
CA LYS A 446 7.24 47.94 7.17
C LYS A 446 8.34 47.28 8.02
N ASP A 447 8.68 46.03 7.69
CA ASP A 447 9.69 45.23 8.34
C ASP A 447 10.73 44.77 7.31
N SER A 448 11.88 45.43 7.29
CA SER A 448 13.00 45.09 6.40
C SER A 448 13.71 43.80 6.80
N GLN A 449 13.44 43.29 8.00
CA GLN A 449 14.03 42.06 8.54
C GLN A 449 13.10 40.83 8.36
N PHE A 450 11.96 41.00 7.70
CA PHE A 450 10.91 39.98 7.62
C PHE A 450 11.41 38.60 7.14
N PHE A 451 12.32 38.56 6.16
CA PHE A 451 12.92 37.33 5.61
C PHE A 451 14.34 37.06 6.11
N ILE A 452 14.84 37.81 7.08
CA ILE A 452 16.20 37.66 7.61
C ILE A 452 16.13 36.71 8.82
N ILE A 453 16.92 35.65 8.75
CA ILE A 453 17.15 34.72 9.86
C ILE A 453 18.44 35.19 10.58
N PRO A 454 18.43 35.37 11.91
CA PRO A 454 19.66 35.70 12.64
C PRO A 454 20.76 34.67 12.42
N ASP A 455 21.98 35.12 12.14
CA ASP A 455 23.14 34.22 12.07
C ASP A 455 23.57 33.82 13.48
N MET A 456 23.05 32.68 13.93
CA MET A 456 23.30 32.15 15.27
C MET A 456 24.78 31.97 15.58
N GLY A 457 25.61 31.66 14.58
CA GLY A 457 27.04 31.45 14.76
C GLY A 457 27.74 32.76 15.13
N THR A 458 27.51 33.79 14.33
CA THR A 458 28.10 35.13 14.54
C THR A 458 27.56 35.80 15.79
N GLU A 459 26.23 35.78 15.99
CA GLU A 459 25.57 36.40 17.14
C GLU A 459 25.97 35.79 18.48
N ILE A 460 26.06 34.43 18.56
CA ILE A 460 26.54 33.76 19.76
C ILE A 460 28.02 34.06 20.03
N ALA A 461 28.87 34.08 18.99
CA ALA A 461 30.29 34.42 19.13
C ALA A 461 30.47 35.84 19.66
N GLU A 462 29.72 36.81 19.12
CA GLU A 462 29.74 38.20 19.60
C GLU A 462 29.25 38.30 21.06
N LEU A 463 28.20 37.54 21.42
CA LEU A 463 27.67 37.54 22.78
C LEU A 463 28.68 36.97 23.79
N GLU A 464 29.46 35.95 23.41
CA GLU A 464 30.52 35.38 24.26
C GLU A 464 31.64 36.36 24.55
N HIS A 465 31.96 37.26 23.61
CA HIS A 465 32.96 38.30 23.78
C HIS A 465 32.48 39.54 24.59
N GLN A 466 31.18 39.66 24.83
CA GLN A 466 30.63 40.75 25.66
C GLN A 466 30.90 40.51 27.15
N GLN A 467 31.22 41.57 27.86
CA GLN A 467 31.42 41.56 29.34
C GLN A 467 30.06 41.60 30.06
N LEU A 468 29.34 40.47 30.04
CA LEU A 468 28.03 40.29 30.68
C LEU A 468 28.13 39.25 31.79
N SER A 469 27.24 39.31 32.75
CA SER A 469 27.09 38.23 33.75
C SER A 469 26.60 36.93 33.10
N PRO A 470 26.84 35.78 33.72
CA PRO A 470 26.36 34.49 33.18
C PRO A 470 24.83 34.44 32.95
N ASP A 471 24.06 35.08 33.84
CA ASP A 471 22.60 35.13 33.75
C ASP A 471 22.14 36.02 32.59
N GLU A 472 22.75 37.18 32.39
CA GLU A 472 22.48 38.07 31.25
C GLU A 472 22.86 37.43 29.91
N LYS A 473 23.96 36.65 29.86
CA LYS A 473 24.35 35.90 28.67
C LYS A 473 23.32 34.82 28.34
N LEU A 474 22.84 34.11 29.36
CA LEU A 474 21.81 33.09 29.19
C LEU A 474 20.49 33.66 28.68
N GLU A 475 20.07 34.78 29.26
CA GLU A 475 18.84 35.48 28.85
C GLU A 475 18.92 35.95 27.40
N LYS A 476 20.05 36.58 26.99
CA LYS A 476 20.27 37.03 25.63
C LYS A 476 20.37 35.86 24.64
N LYS A 477 21.00 34.73 25.01
CA LYS A 477 21.01 33.51 24.21
C LYS A 477 19.60 32.98 23.99
N ASN A 478 18.80 32.90 25.05
CA ASN A 478 17.41 32.45 24.94
C ASN A 478 16.58 33.37 24.03
N ALA A 479 16.74 34.68 24.16
CA ALA A 479 16.09 35.67 23.28
C ALA A 479 16.50 35.49 21.82
N LEU A 480 17.78 35.21 21.57
CA LEU A 480 18.30 34.95 20.21
C LEU A 480 17.74 33.65 19.62
N TYR A 481 17.70 32.58 20.42
CA TYR A 481 17.07 31.31 20.01
C TYR A 481 15.57 31.46 19.69
N GLN A 482 14.86 32.25 20.49
CA GLN A 482 13.46 32.56 20.25
C GLN A 482 13.29 33.36 18.95
N ALA A 483 14.08 34.41 18.73
CA ALA A 483 14.04 35.21 17.50
C ALA A 483 14.36 34.38 16.25
N PHE A 484 15.32 33.45 16.35
CA PHE A 484 15.64 32.51 15.28
C PHE A 484 14.47 31.59 14.97
N SER A 485 13.86 31.03 16.02
CA SER A 485 12.69 30.12 15.87
C SER A 485 11.50 30.82 15.21
N GLU A 486 11.17 32.02 15.69
CA GLU A 486 10.08 32.85 15.14
C GLU A 486 10.32 33.25 13.67
N ALA A 487 11.56 33.67 13.32
CA ALA A 487 11.92 33.99 11.94
C ALA A 487 11.87 32.78 11.02
N SER A 488 12.37 31.62 11.46
CA SER A 488 12.36 30.37 10.71
C SER A 488 10.93 29.88 10.47
N GLU A 489 10.08 29.91 11.49
CA GLU A 489 8.68 29.51 11.40
C GLU A 489 7.89 30.43 10.47
N ARG A 490 8.10 31.75 10.57
CA ARG A 490 7.50 32.75 9.69
C ARG A 490 7.83 32.48 8.21
N ILE A 491 9.10 32.30 7.90
CA ILE A 491 9.58 32.06 6.53
C ILE A 491 9.01 30.75 6.01
N HIS A 492 9.05 29.70 6.83
CA HIS A 492 8.48 28.41 6.48
C HIS A 492 6.97 28.51 6.17
N THR A 493 6.21 29.19 7.03
CA THR A 493 4.75 29.40 6.83
C THR A 493 4.46 30.14 5.52
N VAL A 494 5.20 31.19 5.21
CA VAL A 494 5.06 31.94 3.95
C VAL A 494 5.39 31.07 2.75
N GLN A 495 6.45 30.25 2.81
CA GLN A 495 6.82 29.33 1.74
C GLN A 495 5.74 28.25 1.51
N GLN A 496 5.17 27.66 2.57
CA GLN A 496 4.11 26.68 2.43
C GLN A 496 2.82 27.30 1.85
N LEU A 497 2.47 28.52 2.26
CA LEU A 497 1.36 29.25 1.67
C LEU A 497 1.60 29.54 0.18
N LEU A 498 2.80 30.00 -0.21
CA LEU A 498 3.14 30.20 -1.62
C LEU A 498 3.02 28.90 -2.42
N ARG A 499 3.51 27.78 -1.89
CA ARG A 499 3.33 26.45 -2.52
C ARG A 499 1.85 26.12 -2.70
N ALA A 500 1.03 26.33 -1.67
CA ALA A 500 -0.41 26.09 -1.73
C ALA A 500 -1.10 26.92 -2.82
N TYR A 501 -0.71 28.20 -2.98
CA TYR A 501 -1.29 29.09 -4.00
C TYR A 501 -0.81 28.82 -5.42
N THR A 502 0.42 28.30 -5.59
CA THR A 502 1.08 28.20 -6.90
C THR A 502 1.05 26.79 -7.49
N MET A 503 1.03 25.77 -6.67
CA MET A 503 1.26 24.38 -7.08
C MET A 503 0.05 23.46 -6.84
N PHE A 504 -0.91 23.87 -6.02
CA PHE A 504 -2.06 23.05 -5.64
C PHE A 504 -3.36 23.73 -6.06
N GLU A 505 -4.12 23.10 -6.95
CA GLU A 505 -5.41 23.59 -7.45
C GLU A 505 -6.57 22.76 -6.86
N LYS A 506 -7.63 23.44 -6.47
CA LYS A 506 -8.86 22.80 -6.05
C LYS A 506 -9.48 21.99 -7.19
N ASP A 507 -10.06 20.86 -6.89
CA ASP A 507 -10.66 19.89 -7.81
C ASP A 507 -9.63 19.21 -8.76
N VAL A 508 -8.33 19.33 -8.45
CA VAL A 508 -7.23 18.64 -9.12
C VAL A 508 -6.42 17.86 -8.08
N GLU A 509 -5.62 18.55 -7.24
CA GLU A 509 -4.81 17.91 -6.21
C GLU A 509 -5.56 17.70 -4.90
N TYR A 510 -6.64 18.43 -4.65
CA TYR A 510 -7.49 18.28 -3.45
C TYR A 510 -8.93 18.72 -3.72
N VAL A 511 -9.85 18.27 -2.87
CA VAL A 511 -11.26 18.68 -2.83
C VAL A 511 -11.64 19.16 -1.43
N ILE A 512 -12.76 19.90 -1.33
CA ILE A 512 -13.31 20.32 -0.04
C ILE A 512 -14.62 19.57 0.17
N ILE A 513 -14.66 18.72 1.19
CA ILE A 513 -15.85 17.96 1.61
C ILE A 513 -16.01 18.13 3.11
N ASP A 514 -17.23 18.41 3.56
CA ASP A 514 -17.56 18.64 4.97
C ASP A 514 -16.69 19.70 5.64
N ASN A 515 -16.39 20.76 4.89
CA ASN A 515 -15.50 21.87 5.32
C ASN A 515 -14.07 21.43 5.68
N LYS A 516 -13.59 20.33 5.08
CA LYS A 516 -12.23 19.81 5.23
C LYS A 516 -11.57 19.63 3.88
N VAL A 517 -10.27 19.88 3.82
CA VAL A 517 -9.44 19.59 2.65
C VAL A 517 -9.17 18.09 2.63
N LYS A 518 -9.44 17.44 1.51
CA LYS A 518 -9.14 16.02 1.26
C LYS A 518 -8.26 15.90 0.02
N ILE A 519 -7.20 15.11 0.12
CA ILE A 519 -6.27 14.89 -0.99
C ILE A 519 -6.93 14.02 -2.06
N VAL A 520 -6.69 14.37 -3.31
CA VAL A 520 -7.07 13.56 -4.48
C VAL A 520 -5.80 12.92 -5.04
N ASP A 521 -5.85 11.62 -5.26
CA ASP A 521 -4.77 10.89 -5.93
C ASP A 521 -4.71 11.29 -7.42
N GLU A 522 -3.57 11.79 -7.88
CA GLU A 522 -3.40 12.32 -9.24
C GLU A 522 -3.55 11.24 -10.32
N GLN A 523 -3.28 9.98 -10.01
CA GLN A 523 -3.34 8.88 -10.97
C GLN A 523 -4.74 8.30 -11.08
N THR A 524 -5.40 8.09 -9.95
CA THR A 524 -6.71 7.42 -9.90
C THR A 524 -7.90 8.37 -9.79
N GLY A 525 -7.67 9.63 -9.40
CA GLY A 525 -8.73 10.59 -9.09
C GLY A 525 -9.52 10.27 -7.82
N ARG A 526 -9.08 9.32 -7.01
CA ARG A 526 -9.75 8.92 -5.76
C ARG A 526 -9.37 9.82 -4.61
N ILE A 527 -10.32 10.02 -3.70
CA ILE A 527 -10.08 10.74 -2.45
C ILE A 527 -9.29 9.85 -1.51
N MET A 528 -8.19 10.38 -0.99
CA MET A 528 -7.32 9.69 -0.02
C MET A 528 -7.78 10.04 1.40
N GLU A 529 -8.68 9.24 1.95
CA GLU A 529 -9.21 9.46 3.29
C GLU A 529 -8.11 9.39 4.36
N GLY A 530 -8.16 10.32 5.33
CA GLY A 530 -7.25 10.36 6.47
C GLY A 530 -5.81 10.80 6.16
N ARG A 531 -5.44 11.00 4.90
CA ARG A 531 -4.12 11.51 4.52
C ARG A 531 -4.06 13.03 4.53
N ARG A 532 -2.93 13.59 4.95
CA ARG A 532 -2.63 15.02 4.96
C ARG A 532 -1.26 15.28 4.32
N TYR A 533 -1.11 16.42 3.65
CA TYR A 533 0.21 16.87 3.20
C TYR A 533 1.09 17.19 4.40
N SER A 534 2.38 16.88 4.30
CA SER A 534 3.38 17.11 5.35
C SER A 534 3.85 18.57 5.42
N GLU A 535 4.66 18.84 6.42
CA GLU A 535 5.42 20.09 6.57
C GLU A 535 4.58 21.39 6.60
N GLY A 536 3.34 21.32 7.07
CA GLY A 536 2.47 22.51 7.14
C GLY A 536 1.76 22.84 5.82
N LEU A 537 2.01 22.12 4.73
CA LEU A 537 1.36 22.37 3.44
C LEU A 537 -0.15 22.16 3.50
N HIS A 538 -0.62 21.13 4.22
CA HIS A 538 -2.06 20.88 4.37
C HIS A 538 -2.75 22.07 5.06
N GLN A 539 -2.17 22.58 6.13
CA GLN A 539 -2.65 23.75 6.85
C GLN A 539 -2.61 25.01 5.96
N ALA A 540 -1.58 25.15 5.14
CA ALA A 540 -1.50 26.25 4.17
C ALA A 540 -2.64 26.19 3.14
N ILE A 541 -3.03 24.98 2.68
CA ILE A 541 -4.17 24.80 1.79
C ILE A 541 -5.49 25.07 2.53
N GLU A 542 -5.63 24.61 3.78
CA GLU A 542 -6.78 24.90 4.64
C GLU A 542 -6.97 26.43 4.82
N ALA A 543 -5.88 27.16 5.12
CA ALA A 543 -5.89 28.62 5.22
C ALA A 543 -6.23 29.30 3.88
N LYS A 544 -5.64 28.83 2.77
CA LYS A 544 -5.95 29.30 1.41
C LYS A 544 -7.44 29.22 1.12
N GLU A 545 -8.07 28.10 1.45
CA GLU A 545 -9.47 27.84 1.15
C GLU A 545 -10.46 28.36 2.21
N ASN A 546 -9.98 29.05 3.26
CA ASN A 546 -10.79 29.57 4.37
C ASN A 546 -11.59 28.48 5.10
N VAL A 547 -11.07 27.26 5.15
CA VAL A 547 -11.59 26.21 6.04
C VAL A 547 -10.82 26.24 7.36
N LYS A 548 -11.35 25.58 8.40
CA LYS A 548 -10.66 25.54 9.69
C LYS A 548 -9.27 24.91 9.54
N VAL A 549 -8.23 25.66 9.92
CA VAL A 549 -6.86 25.11 9.99
C VAL A 549 -6.77 24.15 11.16
N GLU A 550 -6.47 22.89 10.87
CA GLU A 550 -6.28 21.88 11.91
C GLU A 550 -4.84 21.90 12.41
N ALA A 551 -4.63 21.45 13.66
CA ALA A 551 -3.30 21.41 14.29
C ALA A 551 -2.28 20.65 13.42
N ALA A 552 -0.99 21.03 13.50
CA ALA A 552 0.09 20.26 12.90
C ALA A 552 0.08 18.82 13.45
N THR A 553 0.37 17.86 12.59
CA THR A 553 0.41 16.46 12.97
C THR A 553 1.85 15.97 13.13
N GLN A 554 2.09 15.20 14.18
CA GLN A 554 3.34 14.51 14.42
C GLN A 554 3.17 13.03 14.06
N THR A 555 4.13 12.46 13.35
CA THR A 555 4.15 11.03 13.07
C THR A 555 4.51 10.26 14.34
N TYR A 556 3.64 9.36 14.78
CA TYR A 556 3.86 8.50 15.93
C TYR A 556 4.48 7.16 15.56
N ALA A 557 4.03 6.58 14.46
CA ALA A 557 4.51 5.30 13.98
C ALA A 557 4.46 5.22 12.46
N THR A 558 5.41 4.52 11.85
CA THR A 558 5.45 4.29 10.40
C THR A 558 6.05 2.92 10.10
N ILE A 559 5.53 2.27 9.08
CA ILE A 559 6.10 1.04 8.49
C ILE A 559 5.77 1.00 7.00
N THR A 560 6.65 0.45 6.19
CA THR A 560 6.32 0.08 4.81
C THR A 560 5.70 -1.31 4.77
N LEU A 561 4.80 -1.58 3.81
CA LEU A 561 4.27 -2.93 3.60
C LEU A 561 5.40 -3.93 3.36
N GLN A 562 6.45 -3.51 2.65
CA GLN A 562 7.66 -4.30 2.45
C GLN A 562 8.27 -4.81 3.76
N ASN A 563 8.44 -3.94 4.75
CA ASN A 563 9.00 -4.34 6.05
C ASN A 563 8.02 -5.16 6.87
N TYR A 564 6.72 -4.86 6.78
CA TYR A 564 5.69 -5.63 7.47
C TYR A 564 5.65 -7.08 7.01
N PHE A 565 5.54 -7.34 5.71
CA PHE A 565 5.44 -8.72 5.19
C PHE A 565 6.74 -9.54 5.36
N ARG A 566 7.89 -8.89 5.52
CA ARG A 566 9.14 -9.58 5.86
C ARG A 566 9.20 -10.16 7.27
N MET A 567 8.24 -9.83 8.13
CA MET A 567 8.14 -10.38 9.49
C MET A 567 7.50 -11.77 9.55
N TYR A 568 6.80 -12.18 8.49
CA TYR A 568 6.21 -13.51 8.46
C TYR A 568 7.27 -14.59 8.37
N ARG A 569 7.09 -15.67 9.13
CA ARG A 569 7.97 -16.85 9.05
C ARG A 569 7.88 -17.52 7.68
N LYS A 570 6.66 -17.59 7.12
CA LYS A 570 6.41 -18.08 5.78
C LYS A 570 5.51 -17.10 5.03
N LEU A 571 5.94 -16.68 3.86
CA LEU A 571 5.22 -15.77 2.98
C LEU A 571 5.01 -16.44 1.63
N ALA A 572 3.83 -16.33 1.08
CA ALA A 572 3.48 -16.78 -0.26
C ALA A 572 2.63 -15.73 -0.96
N GLY A 573 2.52 -15.82 -2.27
CA GLY A 573 1.69 -14.90 -3.02
C GLY A 573 1.21 -15.48 -4.33
N MET A 574 0.16 -14.87 -4.88
CA MET A 574 -0.40 -15.26 -6.17
C MET A 574 -0.77 -14.02 -6.98
N THR A 575 -0.54 -14.09 -8.28
CA THR A 575 -0.93 -13.06 -9.26
C THR A 575 -0.92 -13.65 -10.66
N GLY A 576 -1.38 -12.89 -11.65
CA GLY A 576 -1.26 -13.25 -13.06
C GLY A 576 0.01 -12.73 -13.76
N THR A 577 0.84 -11.93 -13.07
CA THR A 577 1.89 -11.07 -13.68
C THR A 577 3.18 -10.99 -12.83
N ALA A 578 3.67 -12.09 -12.26
CA ALA A 578 4.84 -12.07 -11.37
C ALA A 578 6.18 -12.31 -12.08
N GLU A 579 6.21 -12.96 -13.24
CA GLU A 579 7.45 -13.38 -13.91
C GLU A 579 8.35 -12.18 -14.25
N THR A 580 7.77 -11.06 -14.65
CA THR A 580 8.50 -9.83 -14.98
C THR A 580 9.25 -9.25 -13.78
N GLU A 581 8.69 -9.41 -12.58
CA GLU A 581 9.21 -8.88 -11.31
C GLU A 581 9.94 -9.94 -10.46
N ALA A 582 10.17 -11.15 -11.01
CA ALA A 582 10.77 -12.28 -10.28
C ALA A 582 12.11 -11.92 -9.62
N GLY A 583 12.93 -11.08 -10.28
CA GLY A 583 14.20 -10.59 -9.72
C GLY A 583 14.01 -9.73 -8.47
N GLU A 584 12.98 -8.87 -8.44
CA GLU A 584 12.67 -8.00 -7.30
C GLU A 584 12.10 -8.81 -6.13
N PHE A 585 11.17 -9.73 -6.39
CA PHE A 585 10.66 -10.66 -5.39
C PHE A 585 11.77 -11.45 -4.70
N TRP A 586 12.73 -11.97 -5.47
CA TRP A 586 13.85 -12.69 -4.90
C TRP A 586 14.80 -11.80 -4.09
N ASN A 587 15.14 -10.62 -4.61
CA ASN A 587 16.08 -9.73 -3.94
C ASN A 587 15.56 -9.22 -2.59
N ILE A 588 14.27 -8.87 -2.52
CA ILE A 588 13.66 -8.24 -1.35
C ILE A 588 13.15 -9.29 -0.35
N TYR A 589 12.35 -10.26 -0.84
CA TYR A 589 11.59 -11.19 0.01
C TYR A 589 12.14 -12.61 0.00
N LYS A 590 13.08 -12.94 -0.88
CA LYS A 590 13.56 -14.31 -1.14
C LYS A 590 12.45 -15.25 -1.66
N LEU A 591 11.43 -14.67 -2.29
CA LEU A 591 10.35 -15.43 -2.91
C LEU A 591 10.71 -15.81 -4.34
N ASP A 592 10.61 -17.10 -4.63
CA ASP A 592 10.75 -17.63 -5.99
C ASP A 592 9.39 -17.58 -6.70
N VAL A 593 9.39 -17.31 -8.01
CA VAL A 593 8.18 -17.25 -8.84
C VAL A 593 8.07 -18.53 -9.66
N VAL A 594 6.95 -19.22 -9.53
CA VAL A 594 6.64 -20.45 -10.31
C VAL A 594 5.42 -20.19 -11.18
N THR A 595 5.61 -20.28 -12.49
CA THR A 595 4.52 -20.11 -13.47
C THR A 595 3.75 -21.41 -13.61
N ILE A 596 2.46 -21.38 -13.26
CA ILE A 596 1.55 -22.51 -13.32
C ILE A 596 0.89 -22.57 -14.70
N PRO A 597 0.87 -23.73 -15.38
CA PRO A 597 0.20 -23.84 -16.67
C PRO A 597 -1.32 -23.66 -16.51
N THR A 598 -1.97 -23.16 -17.55
CA THR A 598 -3.43 -23.05 -17.58
C THR A 598 -4.11 -24.42 -17.69
N ASN A 599 -5.28 -24.57 -17.08
CA ASN A 599 -6.05 -25.82 -17.13
C ASN A 599 -6.49 -26.19 -18.55
N LYS A 600 -6.77 -25.19 -19.37
CA LYS A 600 -7.09 -25.35 -20.79
C LYS A 600 -6.14 -24.49 -21.64
N PRO A 601 -5.90 -24.86 -22.92
CA PRO A 601 -5.10 -24.04 -23.81
C PRO A 601 -5.66 -22.61 -23.90
N VAL A 602 -4.76 -21.62 -23.86
CA VAL A 602 -5.12 -20.21 -24.01
C VAL A 602 -5.55 -19.94 -25.44
N ILE A 603 -6.79 -19.50 -25.62
CA ILE A 603 -7.36 -19.12 -26.92
C ILE A 603 -7.51 -17.60 -27.07
N ARG A 604 -7.13 -16.83 -26.05
CA ARG A 604 -7.14 -15.35 -26.05
C ARG A 604 -6.12 -14.85 -27.07
N GLU A 605 -6.55 -13.91 -27.89
CA GLU A 605 -5.69 -13.19 -28.82
C GLU A 605 -5.36 -11.82 -28.22
N ASP A 606 -4.11 -11.63 -27.82
CA ASP A 606 -3.61 -10.34 -27.34
C ASP A 606 -3.16 -9.52 -28.55
N ARG A 607 -3.77 -8.36 -28.76
CA ARG A 607 -3.46 -7.47 -29.88
C ARG A 607 -2.52 -6.36 -29.44
N ASP A 608 -1.72 -5.87 -30.37
CA ASP A 608 -0.82 -4.75 -30.12
C ASP A 608 -1.59 -3.47 -29.78
N ASP A 609 -0.96 -2.60 -28.99
CA ASP A 609 -1.51 -1.32 -28.59
C ASP A 609 -1.68 -0.38 -29.80
N LEU A 610 -2.83 0.31 -29.85
CA LEU A 610 -3.11 1.34 -30.83
C LEU A 610 -2.78 2.72 -30.25
N ILE A 611 -1.77 3.37 -30.81
CA ILE A 611 -1.29 4.68 -30.34
C ILE A 611 -1.92 5.80 -31.16
N TYR A 612 -2.56 6.76 -30.47
CA TYR A 612 -3.22 7.91 -31.07
C TYR A 612 -2.51 9.21 -30.73
N ARG A 613 -2.58 10.21 -31.62
CA ARG A 613 -1.97 11.53 -31.41
C ARG A 613 -2.71 12.36 -30.36
N THR A 614 -4.02 12.19 -30.26
CA THR A 614 -4.87 12.96 -29.35
C THR A 614 -5.82 12.05 -28.57
N LYS A 615 -6.20 12.49 -27.35
CA LYS A 615 -7.23 11.79 -26.56
C LYS A 615 -8.57 11.70 -27.29
N ARG A 616 -8.92 12.72 -28.10
CA ARG A 616 -10.17 12.75 -28.85
C ARG A 616 -10.21 11.65 -29.90
N GLU A 617 -9.13 11.46 -30.67
CA GLU A 617 -9.01 10.36 -31.64
C GLU A 617 -9.09 9.00 -30.96
N LYS A 618 -8.39 8.84 -29.81
CA LYS A 618 -8.43 7.63 -29.00
C LYS A 618 -9.86 7.29 -28.57
N TYR A 619 -10.60 8.25 -28.00
CA TYR A 619 -11.97 8.00 -27.55
C TYR A 619 -12.93 7.70 -28.71
N ALA A 620 -12.80 8.36 -29.85
CA ALA A 620 -13.58 8.04 -31.03
C ALA A 620 -13.34 6.59 -31.48
N ALA A 621 -12.08 6.17 -31.58
CA ALA A 621 -11.74 4.80 -31.95
C ALA A 621 -12.23 3.75 -30.93
N ILE A 622 -12.20 4.05 -29.63
CA ILE A 622 -12.75 3.17 -28.59
C ILE A 622 -14.25 2.99 -28.78
N VAL A 623 -14.99 4.08 -29.04
CA VAL A 623 -16.43 4.01 -29.26
C VAL A 623 -16.75 3.19 -30.50
N ASP A 624 -16.05 3.41 -31.60
CA ASP A 624 -16.25 2.65 -32.85
C ASP A 624 -15.98 1.14 -32.63
N GLU A 625 -14.92 0.78 -31.89
CA GLU A 625 -14.59 -0.61 -31.58
C GLU A 625 -15.65 -1.26 -30.67
N ILE A 626 -16.16 -0.52 -29.66
CA ILE A 626 -17.25 -1.00 -28.80
C ILE A 626 -18.51 -1.29 -29.63
N ILE A 627 -18.89 -0.37 -30.51
CA ILE A 627 -20.05 -0.54 -31.40
C ILE A 627 -19.89 -1.78 -32.27
N ARG A 628 -18.74 -1.93 -32.92
CA ARG A 628 -18.44 -3.08 -33.76
C ARG A 628 -18.56 -4.41 -33.02
N LEU A 629 -17.95 -4.51 -31.82
CA LEU A 629 -17.99 -5.73 -31.01
C LEU A 629 -19.39 -6.03 -30.47
N HIS A 630 -20.16 -4.97 -30.13
CA HIS A 630 -21.54 -5.10 -29.70
C HIS A 630 -22.45 -5.65 -30.82
N GLU A 631 -22.28 -5.12 -32.05
CA GLU A 631 -22.99 -5.61 -33.24
C GLU A 631 -22.67 -7.08 -33.57
N GLU A 632 -21.42 -7.52 -33.29
CA GLU A 632 -21.00 -8.92 -33.37
C GLU A 632 -21.59 -9.80 -32.26
N GLY A 633 -22.31 -9.23 -31.29
CA GLY A 633 -22.88 -9.93 -30.13
C GLY A 633 -21.86 -10.32 -29.06
N ARG A 634 -20.70 -9.66 -29.02
CA ARG A 634 -19.66 -9.89 -28.01
C ARG A 634 -19.84 -8.98 -26.80
N PRO A 635 -19.71 -9.50 -25.55
CA PRO A 635 -19.63 -8.64 -24.38
C PRO A 635 -18.30 -7.85 -24.41
N VAL A 636 -18.34 -6.58 -24.02
CA VAL A 636 -17.19 -5.68 -24.03
C VAL A 636 -16.92 -5.17 -22.61
N LEU A 637 -15.70 -5.38 -22.09
CA LEU A 637 -15.22 -4.79 -20.85
C LEU A 637 -14.29 -3.62 -21.17
N VAL A 638 -14.60 -2.44 -20.65
CA VAL A 638 -13.81 -1.23 -20.84
C VAL A 638 -13.22 -0.80 -19.50
N GLY A 639 -11.89 -0.79 -19.42
CA GLY A 639 -11.14 -0.30 -18.26
C GLY A 639 -10.72 1.16 -18.46
N THR A 640 -10.76 1.96 -17.37
CA THR A 640 -10.25 3.33 -17.32
C THR A 640 -9.22 3.47 -16.21
N THR A 641 -8.28 4.41 -16.37
CA THR A 641 -7.24 4.68 -15.37
C THR A 641 -7.65 5.72 -14.32
N SER A 642 -8.78 6.40 -14.53
CA SER A 642 -9.32 7.40 -13.60
C SER A 642 -10.84 7.31 -13.57
N VAL A 643 -11.40 7.77 -12.47
CA VAL A 643 -12.85 7.91 -12.27
C VAL A 643 -13.40 9.09 -13.07
#